data_cbb2fc650e509132a53429af6e73905a
#
_entry.id   cbb2fc650e509132a53429af6e73905a
#
_cell.length_a   1.000
_cell.length_b   1.000
_cell.length_c   1.000
_cell.angle_alpha   90.00
_cell.angle_beta   90.00
_cell.angle_gamma   90.00
#
_symmetry.space_group_name_H-M   'P 1'
#
loop_
_entity.id
_entity.type
_entity.pdbx_description
1 polymer ?
#
loop_
_entity_poly.entity_id
_entity_poly.type
_entity_poly.pdbx_seq_one_letter_code
_entity_poly.pdbx_strand_id
1 'polypeptide(L)'
;MASAELIKAVNEYNSYIKRKGVDEDVINAYVQACQVAYVTEGDAEYGAKLSANSKWMLEKFCKTRTEGTLWDLEKHAFKNKTWYDLLDKYYGVLLYEAQSGNFDSYMLYLEKKREPKARFYMPKRRQFHKFGLIEAYQGMLDDKYDILCISQPPGTGKCQPLYSKVLTPDGFKRMRDIKVGDEVIAGNGNVSTVLGVYPQGKKPVYEIELSDGAKCRCSDEHLWLAWRKGQNEPCIVELAEIIADHPKKWSLPRINEWLIAIGFSRIKKIRYIGEEECQCIYIDDPCHLYITDDYIVTHNTTLLKFFNSAVIGWFPRDYNLFYSHSSDITRMYYDGVYQMVSDNIEYTWKEIFPELQVTSTNAKMQQLNIGAYKPFPSLQTAAVGSENAGKVRASKFLLVDDMIGKLEEALNKNILEKLWGAYTVDARQRKTMDSENKPCKEIIQATRWSTLDPIGRLIKMYAGNERVKVIAIPDLDPVTGESNFDYEFGGFTKEFFADQALLMDDVSYKCLYKQEPIEREGLLFPEDKTRRYLSLPSGTPEIIYGQCDTKGKGTDYFVLPVLQKYGEDYYCVDCVCSNSADYEIQYENAANVIVNNKVQDCEFERNAGGDRVAMEVNKRVIEKGWVCNITDVPTETNKEARIYQYSNWILQHAIFKDKSLYTPKDPYGIMMSLLHSYSVSSAKQIDDVPDCFSNFAKRIVEKYRVMTVKVIHNPFG
;
A
#
# COMPACT_ATOMS: atom_id res chain seq x y z
N MET A 1 2.45 43.51 -14.66
CA MET A 1 2.98 44.38 -13.58
C MET A 1 1.80 45.07 -12.92
N ALA A 2 1.79 45.06 -11.59
CA ALA A 2 0.72 45.71 -10.82
C ALA A 2 0.56 47.18 -11.16
N SER A 3 -0.67 47.66 -11.22
CA SER A 3 -0.97 49.07 -11.53
C SER A 3 -0.42 50.00 -10.44
N ALA A 4 -0.10 51.25 -10.85
CA ALA A 4 0.34 52.26 -9.89
C ALA A 4 -0.72 52.53 -8.80
N GLU A 5 -1.99 52.40 -9.13
CA GLU A 5 -3.15 52.58 -8.21
C GLU A 5 -3.16 51.46 -7.14
N LEU A 6 -3.02 50.20 -7.57
CA LEU A 6 -2.96 49.05 -6.64
C LEU A 6 -1.76 49.17 -5.70
N ILE A 7 -0.57 49.48 -6.23
CA ILE A 7 0.65 49.67 -5.43
C ILE A 7 0.48 50.79 -4.41
N LYS A 8 -0.13 51.90 -4.82
CA LYS A 8 -0.43 53.05 -3.92
C LYS A 8 -1.36 52.63 -2.79
N ALA A 9 -2.47 51.96 -3.10
CA ALA A 9 -3.41 51.46 -2.09
C ALA A 9 -2.74 50.50 -1.09
N VAL A 10 -1.92 49.56 -1.54
CA VAL A 10 -1.20 48.63 -0.67
C VAL A 10 -0.20 49.37 0.23
N ASN A 11 0.47 50.40 -0.27
CA ASN A 11 1.38 51.24 0.55
C ASN A 11 0.64 52.02 1.64
N GLU A 12 -0.57 52.48 1.37
CA GLU A 12 -1.45 53.12 2.36
C GLU A 12 -1.84 52.08 3.45
N TYR A 13 -2.20 50.85 3.08
CA TYR A 13 -2.51 49.76 4.02
C TYR A 13 -1.26 49.42 4.89
N ASN A 14 -0.08 49.33 4.28
CA ASN A 14 1.16 49.09 5.01
C ASN A 14 1.45 50.24 6.04
N SER A 15 1.17 51.44 5.65
CA SER A 15 1.31 52.62 6.54
C SER A 15 0.29 52.61 7.69
N TYR A 16 -0.91 52.12 7.43
CA TYR A 16 -1.93 51.91 8.46
C TYR A 16 -1.50 50.84 9.46
N ILE A 17 -1.04 49.65 8.96
CA ILE A 17 -0.58 48.54 9.80
C ILE A 17 0.56 48.98 10.76
N LYS A 18 1.52 49.79 10.26
CA LYS A 18 2.61 50.32 11.08
C LYS A 18 2.11 51.22 12.21
N ARG A 19 1.03 51.94 12.02
CA ARG A 19 0.50 52.91 13.00
C ARG A 19 -0.50 52.30 13.98
N LYS A 20 -1.38 51.42 13.50
CA LYS A 20 -2.51 50.91 14.27
C LYS A 20 -2.53 49.41 14.48
N GLY A 21 -1.66 48.68 13.79
CA GLY A 21 -1.65 47.23 13.82
C GLY A 21 -2.57 46.60 12.78
N VAL A 22 -2.75 45.28 12.89
CA VAL A 22 -3.62 44.48 12.00
C VAL A 22 -5.02 44.41 12.61
N ASP A 23 -6.02 44.85 11.84
CA ASP A 23 -7.44 44.72 12.17
C ASP A 23 -8.20 44.09 10.98
N GLU A 24 -9.48 43.93 11.15
CA GLU A 24 -10.34 43.25 10.18
C GLU A 24 -10.51 44.05 8.86
N ASP A 25 -10.51 45.37 8.96
CA ASP A 25 -10.64 46.23 7.78
C ASP A 25 -9.43 46.18 6.89
N VAL A 26 -8.22 46.14 7.47
CA VAL A 26 -6.96 46.01 6.71
C VAL A 26 -6.82 44.62 6.10
N ILE A 27 -7.27 43.56 6.78
CA ILE A 27 -7.31 42.21 6.22
C ILE A 27 -8.22 42.17 5.00
N ASN A 28 -9.45 42.73 5.09
CA ASN A 28 -10.40 42.84 3.96
C ASN A 28 -9.77 43.57 2.77
N ALA A 29 -9.12 44.70 3.03
CA ALA A 29 -8.50 45.50 1.98
C ALA A 29 -7.37 44.70 1.26
N TYR A 30 -6.58 43.90 1.99
CA TYR A 30 -5.56 43.05 1.41
C TYR A 30 -6.12 41.88 0.62
N VAL A 31 -7.22 41.26 1.07
CA VAL A 31 -7.88 40.20 0.31
C VAL A 31 -8.46 40.74 -0.99
N GLN A 32 -9.04 41.96 -0.97
CA GLN A 32 -9.47 42.63 -2.19
C GLN A 32 -8.30 42.98 -3.11
N ALA A 33 -7.20 43.46 -2.56
CA ALA A 33 -6.00 43.74 -3.33
C ALA A 33 -5.43 42.46 -4.01
N CYS A 34 -5.51 41.29 -3.36
CA CYS A 34 -5.18 40.00 -3.98
C CYS A 34 -6.08 39.70 -5.18
N GLN A 35 -7.39 39.92 -5.03
CA GLN A 35 -8.34 39.73 -6.12
C GLN A 35 -8.00 40.61 -7.33
N VAL A 36 -7.72 41.91 -7.09
CA VAL A 36 -7.34 42.81 -8.15
C VAL A 36 -6.09 42.37 -8.85
N ALA A 37 -5.03 42.02 -8.10
CA ALA A 37 -3.76 41.57 -8.67
C ALA A 37 -3.91 40.32 -9.51
N TYR A 38 -4.56 39.27 -9.00
CA TYR A 38 -4.67 37.99 -9.69
C TYR A 38 -5.70 37.99 -10.83
N VAL A 39 -6.89 38.56 -10.56
CA VAL A 39 -8.03 38.42 -11.46
C VAL A 39 -8.15 39.60 -12.42
N THR A 40 -7.98 40.82 -11.94
CA THR A 40 -8.18 42.01 -12.76
C THR A 40 -6.97 42.37 -13.58
N GLU A 41 -5.77 42.28 -12.98
CA GLU A 41 -4.52 42.73 -13.61
C GLU A 41 -3.68 41.55 -14.15
N GLY A 42 -3.98 40.31 -13.74
CA GLY A 42 -3.26 39.12 -14.16
C GLY A 42 -1.79 39.08 -13.70
N ASP A 43 -1.44 39.82 -12.64
CA ASP A 43 -0.08 39.86 -12.08
C ASP A 43 0.07 38.84 -10.94
N ALA A 44 0.40 37.60 -11.34
CA ALA A 44 0.57 36.49 -10.42
C ALA A 44 1.71 36.71 -9.41
N GLU A 45 2.81 37.39 -9.78
CA GLU A 45 3.92 37.64 -8.87
C GLU A 45 3.56 38.61 -7.75
N TYR A 46 2.90 39.71 -8.11
CA TYR A 46 2.44 40.67 -7.12
C TYR A 46 1.29 40.11 -6.28
N GLY A 47 0.37 39.36 -6.89
CA GLY A 47 -0.67 38.62 -6.22
C GLY A 47 -0.12 37.66 -5.15
N ALA A 48 0.93 36.90 -5.46
CA ALA A 48 1.57 36.00 -4.50
C ALA A 48 2.16 36.74 -3.28
N LYS A 49 2.77 37.90 -3.47
CA LYS A 49 3.25 38.75 -2.37
C LYS A 49 2.10 39.24 -1.48
N LEU A 50 0.98 39.67 -2.08
CA LEU A 50 -0.20 40.09 -1.33
C LEU A 50 -0.87 38.94 -0.59
N SER A 51 -0.97 37.76 -1.20
CA SER A 51 -1.49 36.56 -0.58
C SER A 51 -0.68 36.12 0.64
N ALA A 52 0.66 36.12 0.53
CA ALA A 52 1.53 35.79 1.65
C ALA A 52 1.32 36.75 2.84
N ASN A 53 1.17 38.06 2.56
CA ASN A 53 0.88 39.04 3.57
C ASN A 53 -0.51 38.87 4.19
N SER A 54 -1.52 38.58 3.36
CA SER A 54 -2.91 38.33 3.83
C SER A 54 -2.98 37.12 4.75
N LYS A 55 -2.34 36.01 4.36
CA LYS A 55 -2.24 34.79 5.19
C LYS A 55 -1.53 35.07 6.52
N TRP A 56 -0.40 35.77 6.48
CA TRP A 56 0.32 36.14 7.68
C TRP A 56 -0.53 37.01 8.62
N MET A 57 -1.27 37.98 8.08
CA MET A 57 -2.16 38.84 8.87
C MET A 57 -3.31 38.03 9.49
N LEU A 58 -3.94 37.13 8.73
CA LEU A 58 -5.00 36.25 9.21
C LEU A 58 -4.48 35.36 10.34
N GLU A 59 -3.32 34.72 10.17
CA GLU A 59 -2.71 33.89 11.20
C GLU A 59 -2.38 34.70 12.46
N LYS A 60 -1.78 35.87 12.30
CA LYS A 60 -1.48 36.76 13.42
C LYS A 60 -2.71 37.22 14.18
N PHE A 61 -3.77 37.58 13.45
CA PHE A 61 -5.05 37.97 14.01
C PHE A 61 -5.73 36.82 14.76
N CYS A 62 -5.66 35.60 14.21
CA CYS A 62 -6.16 34.41 14.88
C CYS A 62 -5.35 34.10 16.16
N LYS A 63 -4.00 34.14 16.12
CA LYS A 63 -3.13 33.88 17.27
C LYS A 63 -3.37 34.84 18.42
N THR A 64 -3.64 36.12 18.15
CA THR A 64 -3.97 37.09 19.20
C THR A 64 -5.29 36.84 19.90
N ARG A 65 -6.15 35.98 19.32
CA ARG A 65 -7.48 35.65 19.85
C ARG A 65 -7.64 34.23 20.36
N THR A 66 -6.85 33.26 19.89
CA THR A 66 -7.04 31.81 20.21
C THR A 66 -5.79 30.94 20.30
N GLU A 67 -4.61 31.47 20.10
CA GLU A 67 -3.35 30.69 19.98
C GLU A 67 -3.32 29.68 18.79
N GLY A 68 -4.27 29.75 17.86
CA GLY A 68 -4.56 28.69 16.89
C GLY A 68 -3.94 28.83 15.51
N THR A 69 -3.95 27.73 14.80
CA THR A 69 -3.64 27.59 13.37
C THR A 69 -4.89 27.76 12.50
N LEU A 70 -4.78 27.70 11.16
CA LEU A 70 -5.95 27.67 10.27
C LEU A 70 -6.93 26.54 10.64
N TRP A 71 -6.42 25.41 11.07
CA TRP A 71 -7.18 24.27 11.56
C TRP A 71 -8.06 24.64 12.76
N ASP A 72 -7.50 25.42 13.70
CA ASP A 72 -8.25 25.90 14.85
C ASP A 72 -9.28 26.95 14.44
N LEU A 73 -8.96 27.77 13.43
CA LEU A 73 -9.94 28.69 12.83
C LEU A 73 -11.15 27.94 12.28
N GLU A 74 -10.96 26.85 11.54
CA GLU A 74 -12.05 26.01 11.06
C GLU A 74 -12.87 25.36 12.18
N LYS A 75 -12.22 24.78 13.17
CA LYS A 75 -12.90 24.18 14.33
C LYS A 75 -13.76 25.19 15.10
N HIS A 76 -13.34 26.44 15.16
CA HIS A 76 -14.04 27.49 15.91
C HIS A 76 -15.02 28.29 15.06
N ALA A 77 -14.88 28.33 13.74
CA ALA A 77 -15.73 29.08 12.82
C ALA A 77 -17.21 28.70 12.96
N PHE A 78 -17.52 27.44 13.18
CA PHE A 78 -18.89 26.96 13.40
C PHE A 78 -19.54 27.48 14.69
N LYS A 79 -18.76 28.02 15.62
CA LYS A 79 -19.25 28.50 16.93
C LYS A 79 -19.32 30.01 17.03
N ASN A 80 -18.72 30.75 16.10
CA ASN A 80 -18.62 32.21 16.16
C ASN A 80 -18.62 32.82 14.77
N LYS A 81 -19.60 33.73 14.49
CA LYS A 81 -19.73 34.38 13.20
C LYS A 81 -18.49 35.12 12.72
N THR A 82 -17.76 35.78 13.61
CA THR A 82 -16.53 36.50 13.28
C THR A 82 -15.45 35.53 12.73
N TRP A 83 -15.37 34.33 13.26
CA TRP A 83 -14.45 33.31 12.79
C TRP A 83 -14.83 32.75 11.43
N TYR A 84 -16.14 32.61 11.18
CA TYR A 84 -16.65 32.20 9.89
C TYR A 84 -16.27 33.20 8.80
N ASP A 85 -16.43 34.51 9.08
CA ASP A 85 -16.09 35.58 8.14
C ASP A 85 -14.56 35.62 7.85
N LEU A 86 -13.71 35.33 8.85
CA LEU A 86 -12.27 35.22 8.65
C LEU A 86 -11.87 34.00 7.83
N LEU A 87 -12.52 32.86 8.07
CA LEU A 87 -12.31 31.65 7.31
C LEU A 87 -12.72 31.82 5.84
N ASP A 88 -13.84 32.47 5.58
CA ASP A 88 -14.29 32.77 4.22
C ASP A 88 -13.27 33.64 3.46
N LYS A 89 -12.72 34.67 4.14
CA LYS A 89 -11.63 35.48 3.57
C LYS A 89 -10.38 34.66 3.27
N TYR A 90 -10.01 33.73 4.15
CA TYR A 90 -8.86 32.85 3.91
C TYR A 90 -9.12 31.96 2.70
N TYR A 91 -10.29 31.35 2.57
CA TYR A 91 -10.66 30.59 1.39
C TYR A 91 -10.70 31.45 0.13
N GLY A 92 -11.07 32.72 0.21
CA GLY A 92 -10.96 33.66 -0.90
C GLY A 92 -9.52 33.80 -1.40
N VAL A 93 -8.56 33.96 -0.49
CA VAL A 93 -7.11 34.00 -0.86
C VAL A 93 -6.66 32.68 -1.48
N LEU A 94 -7.05 31.53 -0.90
CA LEU A 94 -6.72 30.22 -1.45
C LEU A 94 -7.28 30.00 -2.84
N LEU A 95 -8.51 30.49 -3.11
CA LEU A 95 -9.12 30.41 -4.43
C LEU A 95 -8.29 31.13 -5.49
N TYR A 96 -7.86 32.35 -5.22
CA TYR A 96 -7.06 33.13 -6.18
C TYR A 96 -5.70 32.49 -6.44
N GLU A 97 -5.04 32.00 -5.39
CA GLU A 97 -3.78 31.25 -5.54
C GLU A 97 -3.98 29.94 -6.34
N ALA A 98 -5.05 29.19 -6.04
CA ALA A 98 -5.39 27.98 -6.76
C ALA A 98 -5.65 28.24 -8.24
N GLN A 99 -6.39 29.30 -8.58
CA GLN A 99 -6.62 29.72 -9.97
C GLN A 99 -5.32 30.11 -10.67
N SER A 100 -4.32 30.63 -9.94
CA SER A 100 -3.02 31.06 -10.47
C SER A 100 -2.00 29.94 -10.56
N GLY A 101 -2.34 28.69 -10.24
CA GLY A 101 -1.45 27.53 -10.41
C GLY A 101 -0.73 27.09 -9.11
N ASN A 102 -1.12 27.56 -7.94
CA ASN A 102 -0.54 27.13 -6.67
C ASN A 102 -1.18 25.81 -6.21
N PHE A 103 -0.37 24.74 -6.15
CA PHE A 103 -0.86 23.39 -5.85
C PHE A 103 -1.26 23.20 -4.38
N ASP A 104 -0.54 23.78 -3.42
CA ASP A 104 -0.90 23.76 -2.00
C ASP A 104 -2.29 24.35 -1.77
N SER A 105 -2.51 25.57 -2.29
CA SER A 105 -3.78 26.27 -2.17
C SER A 105 -4.90 25.59 -2.94
N TYR A 106 -4.59 24.97 -4.07
CA TYR A 106 -5.55 24.15 -4.81
C TYR A 106 -6.08 22.99 -3.95
N MET A 107 -5.20 22.22 -3.32
CA MET A 107 -5.62 21.08 -2.49
C MET A 107 -6.43 21.51 -1.27
N LEU A 108 -6.02 22.58 -0.60
CA LEU A 108 -6.77 23.13 0.54
C LEU A 108 -8.15 23.60 0.13
N TYR A 109 -8.24 24.33 -0.98
CA TYR A 109 -9.52 24.88 -1.45
C TYR A 109 -10.44 23.80 -2.02
N LEU A 110 -9.89 22.83 -2.75
CA LEU A 110 -10.65 21.75 -3.37
C LEU A 110 -11.51 20.98 -2.35
N GLU A 111 -10.96 20.74 -1.14
CA GLU A 111 -11.60 19.97 -0.08
C GLU A 111 -12.35 20.86 0.94
N LYS A 112 -12.53 22.16 0.72
CA LYS A 112 -13.08 23.07 1.75
C LYS A 112 -14.49 22.69 2.23
N LYS A 113 -15.29 22.02 1.38
CA LYS A 113 -16.64 21.57 1.71
C LYS A 113 -16.69 20.25 2.47
N ARG A 114 -15.59 19.49 2.46
CA ARG A 114 -15.50 18.22 3.17
C ARG A 114 -15.33 18.46 4.67
N GLU A 115 -15.91 17.56 5.46
CA GLU A 115 -15.67 17.56 6.90
C GLU A 115 -14.16 17.48 7.20
N PRO A 116 -13.64 18.21 8.21
CA PRO A 116 -12.20 18.26 8.49
C PRO A 116 -11.53 16.88 8.60
N LYS A 117 -12.20 15.91 9.24
CA LYS A 117 -11.69 14.53 9.38
C LYS A 117 -11.65 13.75 8.06
N ALA A 118 -12.52 14.10 7.11
CA ALA A 118 -12.62 13.47 5.79
C ALA A 118 -11.66 14.09 4.77
N ARG A 119 -10.93 15.14 5.12
CA ARG A 119 -9.97 15.79 4.22
C ARG A 119 -8.70 14.96 4.13
N PHE A 120 -8.26 14.73 2.91
CA PHE A 120 -7.02 14.02 2.67
C PHE A 120 -5.79 14.87 2.96
N TYR A 121 -5.80 16.15 2.51
CA TYR A 121 -4.59 16.96 2.47
C TYR A 121 -4.28 17.68 3.78
N MET A 122 -5.27 18.36 4.36
CA MET A 122 -5.06 19.23 5.53
C MET A 122 -4.33 18.53 6.69
N PRO A 123 -4.72 17.30 7.13
CA PRO A 123 -4.05 16.60 8.21
C PRO A 123 -2.60 16.20 7.90
N LYS A 124 -2.29 16.01 6.61
CA LYS A 124 -0.97 15.53 6.11
C LYS A 124 -0.07 16.67 5.61
N ARG A 125 -0.61 17.87 5.48
CA ARG A 125 0.06 19.01 4.86
C ARG A 125 1.43 19.30 5.45
N ARG A 126 1.56 19.30 6.79
CA ARG A 126 2.82 19.56 7.48
C ARG A 126 3.91 18.57 7.10
N GLN A 127 3.59 17.28 7.06
CA GLN A 127 4.53 16.23 6.68
C GLN A 127 4.90 16.31 5.20
N PHE A 128 3.94 16.57 4.32
CA PHE A 128 4.20 16.71 2.90
C PHE A 128 5.14 17.88 2.58
N HIS A 129 5.00 19.02 3.28
CA HIS A 129 5.96 20.13 3.21
C HIS A 129 7.32 19.76 3.83
N LYS A 130 7.34 19.05 4.97
CA LYS A 130 8.59 18.59 5.61
C LYS A 130 9.45 17.79 4.65
N PHE A 131 8.85 16.95 3.80
CA PHE A 131 9.54 16.14 2.80
C PHE A 131 9.75 16.84 1.46
N GLY A 132 9.32 18.08 1.33
CA GLY A 132 9.40 18.84 0.07
C GLY A 132 8.55 18.26 -1.05
N LEU A 133 7.52 17.47 -0.71
CA LEU A 133 6.66 16.78 -1.68
C LEU A 133 5.81 17.80 -2.46
N ILE A 134 5.21 18.76 -1.77
CA ILE A 134 4.38 19.81 -2.40
C ILE A 134 5.23 20.71 -3.28
N GLU A 135 6.41 21.10 -2.80
CA GLU A 135 7.39 21.89 -3.54
C GLU A 135 7.90 21.17 -4.79
N ALA A 136 8.00 19.84 -4.74
CA ALA A 136 8.39 19.05 -5.91
C ALA A 136 7.28 19.00 -6.97
N TYR A 137 6.02 18.79 -6.55
CA TYR A 137 4.87 18.88 -7.47
C TYR A 137 4.73 20.28 -8.07
N GLN A 138 4.89 21.33 -7.25
CA GLN A 138 4.91 22.71 -7.74
C GLN A 138 6.06 22.94 -8.72
N GLY A 139 7.27 22.42 -8.43
CA GLY A 139 8.42 22.49 -9.31
C GLY A 139 8.23 21.80 -10.67
N MET A 140 7.37 20.76 -10.72
CA MET A 140 6.95 20.16 -12.00
C MET A 140 6.08 21.13 -12.81
N LEU A 141 5.19 21.86 -12.16
CA LEU A 141 4.33 22.87 -12.79
C LEU A 141 5.16 24.09 -13.27
N ASP A 142 6.09 24.55 -12.45
CA ASP A 142 6.95 25.72 -12.68
C ASP A 142 8.14 25.45 -13.63
N ASP A 143 8.16 24.31 -14.30
CA ASP A 143 9.20 23.88 -15.24
C ASP A 143 10.60 23.74 -14.63
N LYS A 144 10.67 23.47 -13.32
CA LYS A 144 11.92 23.23 -12.61
C LYS A 144 12.44 21.81 -12.82
N TYR A 145 11.54 20.84 -12.94
CA TYR A 145 11.88 19.42 -13.09
C TYR A 145 11.20 18.81 -14.31
N ASP A 146 11.88 17.82 -14.93
CA ASP A 146 11.35 17.01 -16.03
C ASP A 146 10.84 15.66 -15.53
N ILE A 147 11.48 15.11 -14.48
CA ILE A 147 11.13 13.83 -13.88
C ILE A 147 11.07 13.99 -12.36
N LEU A 148 10.00 13.50 -11.77
CA LEU A 148 9.82 13.39 -10.32
C LEU A 148 9.63 11.93 -9.94
N CYS A 149 10.55 11.40 -9.13
CA CYS A 149 10.48 10.06 -8.57
C CYS A 149 10.08 10.15 -7.09
N ILE A 150 8.99 9.48 -6.70
CA ILE A 150 8.49 9.47 -5.33
C ILE A 150 8.43 8.04 -4.83
N SER A 151 8.97 7.77 -3.65
CA SER A 151 8.82 6.48 -2.99
C SER A 151 8.46 6.63 -1.53
N GLN A 152 7.55 5.76 -1.06
CA GLN A 152 7.02 5.74 0.30
C GLN A 152 6.57 4.35 0.71
N PRO A 153 6.43 4.05 2.02
CA PRO A 153 5.92 2.78 2.53
C PRO A 153 4.53 2.41 1.99
N PRO A 154 4.24 1.10 1.84
CA PRO A 154 2.93 0.63 1.43
C PRO A 154 1.88 0.81 2.52
N GLY A 155 0.60 0.86 2.16
CA GLY A 155 -0.52 0.63 3.08
C GLY A 155 -1.05 1.82 3.86
N THR A 156 -0.83 3.05 3.43
CA THR A 156 -1.24 4.27 4.15
C THR A 156 -2.75 4.57 4.13
N GLY A 157 -3.63 3.64 4.54
CA GLY A 157 -5.04 4.00 4.85
C GLY A 157 -6.09 2.89 4.89
N LYS A 158 -6.99 2.89 5.92
CA LYS A 158 -8.39 2.45 6.06
C LYS A 158 -8.69 1.23 6.92
N CYS A 159 -9.71 1.41 7.85
CA CYS A 159 -9.83 0.59 9.03
C CYS A 159 -11.22 0.01 9.24
N GLN A 160 -11.26 -1.24 9.75
CA GLN A 160 -12.46 -1.87 10.29
C GLN A 160 -12.26 -2.29 11.75
N PRO A 161 -13.34 -2.34 12.59
CA PRO A 161 -13.25 -2.83 13.96
C PRO A 161 -12.69 -4.25 14.05
N LEU A 162 -11.97 -4.55 15.11
CA LEU A 162 -11.33 -5.85 15.32
C LEU A 162 -12.30 -7.05 15.34
N TYR A 163 -13.57 -6.82 15.61
CA TYR A 163 -14.61 -7.85 15.59
C TYR A 163 -15.36 -7.99 14.26
N SER A 164 -15.17 -7.06 13.31
CA SER A 164 -15.70 -7.20 11.95
C SER A 164 -15.22 -8.48 11.32
N LYS A 165 -16.03 -9.06 10.45
CA LYS A 165 -15.74 -10.35 9.84
C LYS A 165 -15.20 -10.14 8.43
N VAL A 166 -14.17 -10.88 8.08
CA VAL A 166 -13.60 -10.95 6.72
C VAL A 166 -13.90 -12.34 6.18
N LEU A 167 -14.37 -12.41 4.94
CA LEU A 167 -14.67 -13.68 4.29
C LEU A 167 -13.37 -14.37 3.86
N THR A 168 -13.19 -15.60 4.31
CA THR A 168 -12.09 -16.51 3.93
C THR A 168 -12.65 -17.71 3.16
N PRO A 169 -11.83 -18.52 2.49
CA PRO A 169 -12.30 -19.77 1.87
C PRO A 169 -13.02 -20.71 2.84
N ASP A 170 -12.64 -20.69 4.11
CA ASP A 170 -13.22 -21.55 5.16
C ASP A 170 -14.41 -20.91 5.90
N GLY A 171 -14.90 -19.75 5.41
CA GLY A 171 -15.97 -18.97 6.02
C GLY A 171 -15.49 -17.67 6.67
N PHE A 172 -16.37 -17.03 7.44
CA PHE A 172 -16.05 -15.74 8.04
C PHE A 172 -15.09 -15.84 9.23
N LYS A 173 -13.98 -15.09 9.19
CA LYS A 173 -13.00 -14.92 10.27
C LYS A 173 -13.08 -13.48 10.78
N ARG A 174 -12.89 -13.24 12.10
CA ARG A 174 -12.91 -11.87 12.63
C ARG A 174 -11.67 -11.11 12.21
N MET A 175 -11.80 -9.80 11.99
CA MET A 175 -10.72 -8.91 11.60
C MET A 175 -9.49 -9.05 12.51
N ARG A 176 -9.68 -9.11 13.85
CA ARG A 176 -8.59 -9.33 14.82
C ARG A 176 -7.83 -10.65 14.65
N ASP A 177 -8.47 -11.63 14.04
CA ASP A 177 -7.93 -12.98 13.87
C ASP A 177 -7.27 -13.17 12.50
N ILE A 178 -7.41 -12.17 11.60
CA ILE A 178 -6.75 -12.13 10.29
C ILE A 178 -5.27 -11.79 10.46
N LYS A 179 -4.42 -12.51 9.76
CA LYS A 179 -2.96 -12.39 9.81
C LYS A 179 -2.38 -12.36 8.40
N VAL A 180 -1.16 -11.87 8.28
CA VAL A 180 -0.38 -11.97 7.03
C VAL A 180 -0.25 -13.45 6.66
N GLY A 181 -0.50 -13.77 5.39
CA GLY A 181 -0.53 -15.13 4.86
C GLY A 181 -1.88 -15.84 4.96
N ASP A 182 -2.89 -15.26 5.62
CA ASP A 182 -4.25 -15.79 5.55
C ASP A 182 -4.84 -15.60 4.15
N GLU A 183 -5.66 -16.54 3.72
CA GLU A 183 -6.45 -16.40 2.50
C GLU A 183 -7.78 -15.73 2.82
N VAL A 184 -8.16 -14.76 2.02
CA VAL A 184 -9.44 -14.05 2.09
C VAL A 184 -10.09 -14.03 0.71
N ILE A 185 -11.38 -13.79 0.66
CA ILE A 185 -12.07 -13.64 -0.62
C ILE A 185 -12.01 -12.16 -1.03
N ALA A 186 -11.37 -11.93 -2.16
CA ALA A 186 -11.27 -10.61 -2.78
C ALA A 186 -12.63 -10.11 -3.30
N GLY A 187 -12.72 -8.82 -3.59
CA GLY A 187 -13.94 -8.19 -4.06
C GLY A 187 -14.51 -8.75 -5.37
N ASN A 188 -13.68 -9.40 -6.18
CA ASN A 188 -14.05 -10.10 -7.42
C ASN A 188 -14.49 -11.57 -7.19
N GLY A 189 -14.50 -12.05 -5.95
CA GLY A 189 -14.86 -13.41 -5.59
C GLY A 189 -13.70 -14.43 -5.63
N ASN A 190 -12.50 -14.04 -6.05
CA ASN A 190 -11.34 -14.92 -6.06
C ASN A 190 -10.69 -15.01 -4.68
N VAL A 191 -9.95 -16.08 -4.42
CA VAL A 191 -9.10 -16.21 -3.24
C VAL A 191 -7.89 -15.28 -3.38
N SER A 192 -7.55 -14.56 -2.33
CA SER A 192 -6.40 -13.66 -2.27
C SER A 192 -5.70 -13.75 -0.92
N THR A 193 -4.39 -13.64 -0.91
CA THR A 193 -3.58 -13.74 0.31
C THR A 193 -3.49 -12.38 1.02
N VAL A 194 -3.59 -12.36 2.34
CA VAL A 194 -3.35 -11.17 3.16
C VAL A 194 -1.84 -10.91 3.22
N LEU A 195 -1.41 -9.83 2.60
CA LEU A 195 0.01 -9.42 2.56
C LEU A 195 0.38 -8.53 3.76
N GLY A 196 -0.59 -7.88 4.40
CA GLY A 196 -0.36 -7.00 5.54
C GLY A 196 -1.59 -6.89 6.44
N VAL A 197 -1.36 -6.72 7.75
CA VAL A 197 -2.38 -6.45 8.76
C VAL A 197 -1.93 -5.23 9.56
N TYR A 198 -2.79 -4.22 9.65
CA TYR A 198 -2.43 -2.88 10.13
C TYR A 198 -3.37 -2.43 11.25
N PRO A 199 -3.01 -2.62 12.54
CA PRO A 199 -3.75 -2.08 13.68
C PRO A 199 -3.78 -0.54 13.61
N GLN A 200 -4.94 0.06 13.89
CA GLN A 200 -5.16 1.51 13.73
C GLN A 200 -5.61 2.19 15.02
N GLY A 201 -5.60 1.46 16.14
CA GLY A 201 -6.07 1.97 17.41
C GLY A 201 -7.58 2.27 17.41
N LYS A 202 -8.02 3.10 18.36
CA LYS A 202 -9.44 3.45 18.51
C LYS A 202 -9.89 4.44 17.46
N LYS A 203 -10.96 4.08 16.74
CA LYS A 203 -11.61 4.88 15.71
C LYS A 203 -13.11 5.01 15.97
N PRO A 204 -13.76 6.12 15.51
CA PRO A 204 -15.22 6.21 15.51
C PRO A 204 -15.80 5.13 14.60
N VAL A 205 -16.66 4.27 15.13
CA VAL A 205 -17.24 3.14 14.41
C VAL A 205 -18.73 3.32 14.22
N TYR A 206 -19.20 2.97 13.02
CA TYR A 206 -20.59 3.03 12.60
C TYR A 206 -21.08 1.67 12.15
N GLU A 207 -22.34 1.36 12.47
CA GLU A 207 -23.06 0.20 11.94
C GLU A 207 -23.92 0.63 10.75
N ILE A 208 -23.69 0.01 9.60
CA ILE A 208 -24.48 0.18 8.37
C ILE A 208 -25.45 -0.98 8.29
N GLU A 209 -26.75 -0.69 8.16
CA GLU A 209 -27.81 -1.66 7.89
C GLU A 209 -28.34 -1.46 6.47
N LEU A 210 -28.29 -2.52 5.66
CA LEU A 210 -28.77 -2.51 4.27
C LEU A 210 -30.25 -2.91 4.21
N SER A 211 -30.89 -2.65 3.05
CA SER A 211 -32.33 -2.89 2.84
C SER A 211 -32.73 -4.37 2.84
N ASP A 212 -31.79 -5.25 2.59
CA ASP A 212 -31.94 -6.72 2.64
C ASP A 212 -31.65 -7.29 4.03
N GLY A 213 -31.38 -6.43 5.03
CA GLY A 213 -31.10 -6.82 6.42
C GLY A 213 -29.63 -7.06 6.74
N ALA A 214 -28.74 -7.04 5.76
CA ALA A 214 -27.30 -7.18 5.98
C ALA A 214 -26.73 -6.03 6.80
N LYS A 215 -25.71 -6.33 7.60
CA LYS A 215 -25.07 -5.35 8.48
C LYS A 215 -23.56 -5.45 8.40
N CYS A 216 -22.89 -4.33 8.37
CA CYS A 216 -21.43 -4.23 8.53
C CYS A 216 -21.05 -3.09 9.46
N ARG A 217 -19.82 -3.12 9.94
CA ARG A 217 -19.27 -2.08 10.81
C ARG A 217 -17.90 -1.67 10.33
N CYS A 218 -17.67 -0.36 10.32
CA CYS A 218 -16.39 0.22 9.90
C CYS A 218 -16.19 1.59 10.54
N SER A 219 -14.96 2.12 10.43
CA SER A 219 -14.71 3.52 10.78
C SER A 219 -15.37 4.46 9.76
N ASP A 220 -15.51 5.71 10.14
CA ASP A 220 -16.00 6.78 9.26
C ASP A 220 -15.11 7.03 8.03
N GLU A 221 -13.80 6.78 8.16
CA GLU A 221 -12.81 6.89 7.09
C GLU A 221 -12.78 5.67 6.15
N HIS A 222 -13.59 4.66 6.41
CA HIS A 222 -13.57 3.42 5.61
C HIS A 222 -14.15 3.65 4.22
N LEU A 223 -13.42 3.25 3.18
CA LEU A 223 -13.85 3.39 1.80
C LEU A 223 -14.72 2.24 1.34
N TRP A 224 -15.81 2.61 0.73
CA TRP A 224 -16.77 1.71 0.12
C TRP A 224 -16.80 1.88 -1.39
N LEU A 225 -16.84 0.80 -2.14
CA LEU A 225 -17.39 0.85 -3.48
C LEU A 225 -18.91 1.00 -3.32
N ALA A 226 -19.47 2.16 -3.67
CA ALA A 226 -20.89 2.44 -3.43
C ALA A 226 -21.59 3.02 -4.67
N TRP A 227 -22.89 2.75 -4.80
CA TRP A 227 -23.70 3.30 -5.89
C TRP A 227 -24.70 4.31 -5.34
N ARG A 228 -24.62 5.54 -5.84
CA ARG A 228 -25.57 6.61 -5.50
C ARG A 228 -26.73 6.63 -6.48
N LYS A 229 -27.97 6.75 -5.97
CA LYS A 229 -29.16 6.86 -6.81
C LYS A 229 -29.06 8.07 -7.74
N GLY A 230 -29.16 7.84 -9.05
CA GLY A 230 -29.03 8.88 -10.09
C GLY A 230 -27.65 8.96 -10.74
N GLN A 231 -26.68 8.16 -10.29
CA GLN A 231 -25.41 7.92 -11.00
C GLN A 231 -25.52 6.69 -11.90
N ASN A 232 -24.77 6.67 -12.99
CA ASN A 232 -24.77 5.54 -13.93
C ASN A 232 -23.85 4.40 -13.50
N GLU A 233 -22.87 4.65 -12.62
CA GLU A 233 -21.86 3.70 -12.17
C GLU A 233 -21.57 3.86 -10.67
N PRO A 234 -21.10 2.78 -9.98
CA PRO A 234 -20.66 2.86 -8.60
C PRO A 234 -19.35 3.64 -8.49
N CYS A 235 -19.14 4.29 -7.35
CA CYS A 235 -17.91 5.03 -7.03
C CYS A 235 -17.34 4.59 -5.69
N ILE A 236 -16.05 4.87 -5.48
CA ILE A 236 -15.41 4.66 -4.18
C ILE A 236 -15.61 5.91 -3.33
N VAL A 237 -16.15 5.72 -2.14
CA VAL A 237 -16.59 6.80 -1.25
C VAL A 237 -16.35 6.44 0.21
N GLU A 238 -15.95 7.40 1.04
CA GLU A 238 -15.82 7.19 2.49
C GLU A 238 -17.17 7.08 3.17
N LEU A 239 -17.25 6.34 4.27
CA LEU A 239 -18.49 6.24 5.04
C LEU A 239 -18.96 7.61 5.54
N ALA A 240 -18.04 8.50 5.92
CA ALA A 240 -18.36 9.87 6.33
C ALA A 240 -19.14 10.63 5.24
N GLU A 241 -18.77 10.46 3.96
CA GLU A 241 -19.44 11.07 2.82
C GLU A 241 -20.85 10.50 2.61
N ILE A 242 -20.99 9.17 2.75
CA ILE A 242 -22.31 8.51 2.69
C ILE A 242 -23.24 9.05 3.79
N ILE A 243 -22.69 9.28 4.99
CA ILE A 243 -23.44 9.83 6.14
C ILE A 243 -23.90 11.27 5.85
N ALA A 244 -23.02 12.10 5.27
CA ALA A 244 -23.29 13.50 4.96
C ALA A 244 -24.33 13.68 3.83
N ASP A 245 -24.33 12.79 2.82
CA ASP A 245 -25.23 12.88 1.65
C ASP A 245 -26.48 12.00 1.76
N HIS A 246 -27.13 11.92 2.87
CA HIS A 246 -28.34 11.09 3.05
C HIS A 246 -28.14 9.58 2.70
N PRO A 247 -27.79 8.74 3.64
CA PRO A 247 -27.45 7.33 3.45
C PRO A 247 -28.39 6.52 2.56
N LYS A 248 -29.70 6.83 2.60
CA LYS A 248 -30.73 6.14 1.80
C LYS A 248 -30.63 6.34 0.29
N LYS A 249 -29.79 7.27 -0.17
CA LYS A 249 -29.50 7.44 -1.61
C LYS A 249 -28.43 6.47 -2.11
N TRP A 250 -27.71 5.81 -1.20
CA TRP A 250 -26.56 4.97 -1.49
C TRP A 250 -26.89 3.48 -1.38
N SER A 251 -26.15 2.68 -2.14
CA SER A 251 -26.20 1.22 -2.14
C SER A 251 -24.78 0.67 -2.10
N LEU A 252 -24.53 -0.37 -1.32
CA LEU A 252 -23.23 -1.05 -1.25
C LEU A 252 -23.27 -2.35 -2.04
N PRO A 253 -22.15 -2.77 -2.69
CA PRO A 253 -22.09 -4.00 -3.44
C PRO A 253 -22.14 -5.21 -2.50
N ARG A 254 -22.86 -6.21 -2.92
CA ARG A 254 -22.98 -7.49 -2.24
C ARG A 254 -22.76 -8.65 -3.19
N ILE A 255 -22.01 -9.62 -2.76
CA ILE A 255 -21.89 -10.92 -3.44
C ILE A 255 -22.85 -11.90 -2.75
N ASN A 256 -23.52 -12.76 -3.51
CA ASN A 256 -24.36 -13.80 -2.92
C ASN A 256 -23.50 -14.93 -2.34
N GLU A 257 -24.11 -15.81 -1.54
CA GLU A 257 -23.45 -16.97 -0.90
C GLU A 257 -22.75 -17.92 -1.89
N TRP A 258 -23.09 -17.82 -3.19
CA TRP A 258 -22.52 -18.63 -4.28
C TRP A 258 -21.42 -17.92 -5.06
N LEU A 259 -21.01 -16.72 -4.65
CA LEU A 259 -19.94 -15.90 -5.27
C LEU A 259 -20.14 -15.59 -6.78
N ILE A 260 -21.38 -15.63 -7.29
CA ILE A 260 -21.65 -15.64 -8.74
C ILE A 260 -22.10 -14.26 -9.29
N ALA A 261 -22.59 -13.32 -8.46
CA ALA A 261 -23.05 -12.02 -8.95
C ALA A 261 -22.87 -10.90 -7.92
N ILE A 262 -22.36 -9.76 -8.37
CA ILE A 262 -22.35 -8.52 -7.59
C ILE A 262 -23.70 -7.82 -7.76
N GLY A 263 -24.48 -7.76 -6.68
CA GLY A 263 -25.68 -6.92 -6.57
C GLY A 263 -25.41 -5.71 -5.69
N PHE A 264 -26.23 -4.66 -5.81
CA PHE A 264 -26.17 -3.50 -4.93
C PHE A 264 -27.40 -3.46 -4.03
N SER A 265 -27.18 -3.41 -2.69
CA SER A 265 -28.24 -3.29 -1.70
C SER A 265 -28.23 -1.89 -1.10
N ARG A 266 -29.44 -1.24 -1.03
CA ARG A 266 -29.58 0.14 -0.56
C ARG A 266 -29.28 0.24 0.92
N ILE A 267 -28.61 1.32 1.35
CA ILE A 267 -28.40 1.63 2.77
C ILE A 267 -29.75 2.04 3.37
N LYS A 268 -30.18 1.31 4.40
CA LYS A 268 -31.42 1.56 5.15
C LYS A 268 -31.16 2.54 6.29
N LYS A 269 -30.06 2.35 7.04
CA LYS A 269 -29.70 3.13 8.22
C LYS A 269 -28.20 3.04 8.50
N ILE A 270 -27.60 4.14 8.98
CA ILE A 270 -26.28 4.18 9.58
C ILE A 270 -26.42 4.68 11.02
N ARG A 271 -25.70 4.07 11.95
CA ARG A 271 -25.76 4.39 13.37
C ARG A 271 -24.34 4.41 13.97
N TYR A 272 -23.95 5.51 14.60
CA TYR A 272 -22.75 5.56 15.43
C TYR A 272 -22.87 4.63 16.62
N ILE A 273 -21.85 3.82 16.89
CA ILE A 273 -21.85 2.83 17.96
C ILE A 273 -20.77 3.04 19.03
N GLY A 274 -19.82 3.94 18.80
CA GLY A 274 -18.76 4.28 19.76
C GLY A 274 -17.39 4.34 19.12
N GLU A 275 -16.36 4.54 19.93
CA GLU A 275 -14.96 4.40 19.53
C GLU A 275 -14.47 2.99 19.83
N GLU A 276 -13.93 2.30 18.83
CA GLU A 276 -13.53 0.90 18.90
C GLU A 276 -12.15 0.69 18.29
N GLU A 277 -11.41 -0.29 18.80
CA GLU A 277 -10.13 -0.70 18.20
C GLU A 277 -10.37 -1.22 16.77
N CYS A 278 -9.62 -0.68 15.81
CA CYS A 278 -9.72 -0.98 14.39
C CYS A 278 -8.39 -1.46 13.82
N GLN A 279 -8.45 -2.24 12.74
CA GLN A 279 -7.30 -2.58 11.91
C GLN A 279 -7.66 -2.61 10.43
N CYS A 280 -6.64 -2.45 9.59
CA CYS A 280 -6.73 -2.63 8.14
C CYS A 280 -6.04 -3.92 7.72
N ILE A 281 -6.43 -4.46 6.56
CA ILE A 281 -5.69 -5.53 5.88
C ILE A 281 -5.32 -5.10 4.47
N TYR A 282 -4.19 -5.59 3.99
CA TYR A 282 -3.71 -5.45 2.63
C TYR A 282 -3.64 -6.83 2.01
N ILE A 283 -4.26 -7.03 0.85
CA ILE A 283 -4.39 -8.32 0.20
C ILE A 283 -3.72 -8.33 -1.16
N ASP A 284 -3.35 -9.52 -1.65
CA ASP A 284 -2.71 -9.77 -2.94
C ASP A 284 -3.69 -9.70 -4.14
N ASP A 285 -4.80 -9.01 -3.99
CA ASP A 285 -5.71 -8.72 -5.09
C ASP A 285 -5.35 -7.35 -5.69
N PRO A 286 -5.27 -7.21 -7.02
CA PRO A 286 -4.87 -5.95 -7.66
C PRO A 286 -5.73 -4.75 -7.30
N CYS A 287 -7.00 -4.98 -6.95
CA CYS A 287 -7.91 -3.94 -6.49
C CYS A 287 -7.79 -3.67 -5.00
N HIS A 288 -7.12 -4.55 -4.23
CA HIS A 288 -7.07 -4.55 -2.78
C HIS A 288 -8.45 -4.47 -2.12
N LEU A 289 -9.48 -4.95 -2.84
CA LEU A 289 -10.84 -5.07 -2.38
C LEU A 289 -11.04 -6.44 -1.74
N TYR A 290 -11.59 -6.48 -0.52
CA TYR A 290 -11.93 -7.74 0.15
C TYR A 290 -13.39 -7.73 0.62
N ILE A 291 -13.91 -8.92 0.88
CA ILE A 291 -15.28 -9.10 1.33
C ILE A 291 -15.29 -9.11 2.86
N THR A 292 -16.06 -8.19 3.42
CA THR A 292 -16.25 -8.03 4.86
C THR A 292 -17.67 -8.39 5.28
N ASP A 293 -18.02 -8.19 6.55
CA ASP A 293 -19.31 -8.46 7.18
C ASP A 293 -20.48 -8.53 6.18
N ASP A 294 -21.21 -9.63 6.19
CA ASP A 294 -22.35 -9.85 5.31
C ASP A 294 -22.09 -9.61 3.79
N TYR A 295 -20.87 -9.92 3.31
CA TYR A 295 -20.48 -9.92 1.89
C TYR A 295 -20.35 -8.53 1.21
N ILE A 296 -19.68 -7.55 1.84
CA ILE A 296 -19.48 -6.17 1.34
C ILE A 296 -18.00 -5.81 1.02
N VAL A 297 -17.69 -4.90 0.04
CA VAL A 297 -16.34 -4.70 -0.61
C VAL A 297 -15.71 -3.27 -0.48
N THR A 298 -14.33 -3.05 -0.36
CA THR A 298 -13.60 -1.77 -0.01
C THR A 298 -12.15 -1.52 -0.55
N HIS A 299 -11.58 -0.24 -0.62
CA HIS A 299 -10.27 0.16 -1.28
C HIS A 299 -9.44 1.42 -0.86
N ASN A 300 -8.19 1.75 -1.54
CA ASN A 300 -7.24 2.88 -1.28
C ASN A 300 -6.34 3.41 -2.46
N THR A 301 -6.10 4.77 -2.74
CA THR A 301 -4.97 5.58 -3.37
C THR A 301 -5.36 7.05 -3.69
N THR A 302 -4.54 8.15 -3.37
CA THR A 302 -5.10 9.53 -3.41
C THR A 302 -4.26 10.71 -3.96
N LEU A 303 -2.99 10.98 -3.57
CA LEU A 303 -2.31 12.26 -3.88
C LEU A 303 -2.12 12.56 -5.38
N LEU A 304 -1.77 11.56 -6.17
CA LEU A 304 -1.55 11.72 -7.61
C LEU A 304 -2.85 12.09 -8.36
N LYS A 305 -4.03 11.68 -7.82
CA LYS A 305 -5.35 12.07 -8.34
C LYS A 305 -5.60 13.58 -8.16
N PHE A 306 -5.24 14.13 -6.98
CA PHE A 306 -5.32 15.58 -6.73
C PHE A 306 -4.46 16.37 -7.71
N PHE A 307 -3.23 15.93 -7.92
CA PHE A 307 -2.34 16.59 -8.87
C PHE A 307 -2.92 16.57 -10.29
N ASN A 308 -3.40 15.44 -10.75
CA ASN A 308 -3.95 15.32 -12.10
C ASN A 308 -5.24 16.13 -12.26
N SER A 309 -6.13 16.17 -11.27
CA SER A 309 -7.34 17.00 -11.32
C SER A 309 -7.04 18.50 -11.42
N ALA A 310 -5.93 18.95 -10.78
CA ALA A 310 -5.42 20.30 -10.91
C ALA A 310 -4.85 20.59 -12.31
N VAL A 311 -3.99 19.69 -12.80
CA VAL A 311 -3.33 19.81 -14.11
C VAL A 311 -4.35 19.89 -15.24
N ILE A 312 -5.39 19.08 -15.20
CA ILE A 312 -6.47 19.10 -16.21
C ILE A 312 -7.18 20.49 -16.24
N GLY A 313 -7.31 21.12 -15.09
CA GLY A 313 -7.89 22.46 -14.98
C GLY A 313 -6.97 23.57 -15.47
N TRP A 314 -5.69 23.54 -15.07
CA TRP A 314 -4.73 24.58 -15.47
C TRP A 314 -4.27 24.46 -16.93
N PHE A 315 -4.25 23.25 -17.48
CA PHE A 315 -3.79 22.97 -18.84
C PHE A 315 -4.87 22.27 -19.67
N PRO A 316 -6.04 22.91 -19.90
CA PRO A 316 -7.19 22.25 -20.53
C PRO A 316 -6.98 21.90 -22.02
N ARG A 317 -5.92 22.39 -22.65
CA ARG A 317 -5.54 22.05 -24.03
C ARG A 317 -4.68 20.81 -24.13
N ASP A 318 -4.12 20.37 -22.99
CA ASP A 318 -3.19 19.27 -22.91
C ASP A 318 -3.86 17.98 -22.45
N TYR A 319 -3.15 16.86 -22.55
CA TYR A 319 -3.62 15.54 -22.18
C TYR A 319 -2.58 14.80 -21.36
N ASN A 320 -3.05 13.98 -20.44
CA ASN A 320 -2.27 13.25 -19.45
C ASN A 320 -2.51 11.76 -19.59
N LEU A 321 -1.47 10.95 -19.37
CA LEU A 321 -1.56 9.50 -19.32
C LEU A 321 -1.20 9.00 -17.94
N PHE A 322 -2.09 8.23 -17.34
CA PHE A 322 -1.80 7.45 -16.15
C PHE A 322 -1.49 6.00 -16.54
N TYR A 323 -0.41 5.43 -16.00
CA TYR A 323 0.08 4.10 -16.31
C TYR A 323 0.42 3.31 -15.04
N SER A 324 -0.07 2.07 -14.92
CA SER A 324 0.17 1.20 -13.76
C SER A 324 0.25 -0.26 -14.17
N HIS A 325 0.62 -1.17 -13.24
CA HIS A 325 0.68 -2.60 -13.53
C HIS A 325 -0.71 -3.25 -13.74
N SER A 326 -1.78 -2.70 -13.20
CA SER A 326 -3.12 -3.29 -13.17
C SER A 326 -4.18 -2.42 -13.82
N SER A 327 -5.11 -3.06 -14.58
CA SER A 327 -6.29 -2.41 -15.17
C SER A 327 -7.25 -1.87 -14.10
N ASP A 328 -7.30 -2.49 -12.93
CA ASP A 328 -8.19 -2.10 -11.85
C ASP A 328 -7.66 -0.83 -11.16
N ILE A 329 -6.35 -0.75 -10.92
CA ILE A 329 -5.73 0.47 -10.40
C ILE A 329 -5.95 1.64 -11.36
N THR A 330 -5.78 1.41 -12.66
CA THR A 330 -6.01 2.46 -13.66
C THR A 330 -7.47 2.92 -13.69
N ARG A 331 -8.43 1.98 -13.53
CA ARG A 331 -9.85 2.31 -13.43
C ARG A 331 -10.15 3.16 -12.20
N MET A 332 -9.66 2.77 -11.04
CA MET A 332 -9.87 3.50 -9.79
C MET A 332 -9.20 4.88 -9.78
N TYR A 333 -8.09 5.00 -10.48
CA TYR A 333 -7.48 6.30 -10.69
C TYR A 333 -8.38 7.20 -11.54
N TYR A 334 -8.90 6.69 -12.64
CA TYR A 334 -9.85 7.38 -13.51
C TYR A 334 -11.09 7.82 -12.73
N ASP A 335 -11.74 6.91 -12.01
CA ASP A 335 -12.97 7.19 -11.24
C ASP A 335 -12.71 8.27 -10.19
N GLY A 336 -11.59 8.23 -9.46
CA GLY A 336 -11.27 9.24 -8.46
C GLY A 336 -11.00 10.63 -9.05
N VAL A 337 -10.31 10.75 -10.18
CA VAL A 337 -10.12 12.04 -10.86
C VAL A 337 -11.46 12.54 -11.41
N TYR A 338 -12.27 11.66 -12.00
CA TYR A 338 -13.59 12.01 -12.50
C TYR A 338 -14.49 12.55 -11.39
N GLN A 339 -14.50 11.92 -10.22
CA GLN A 339 -15.23 12.39 -9.05
C GLN A 339 -14.80 13.81 -8.65
N MET A 340 -13.50 14.08 -8.53
CA MET A 340 -12.98 15.39 -8.15
C MET A 340 -13.42 16.52 -9.08
N VAL A 341 -13.55 16.25 -10.39
CA VAL A 341 -13.90 17.29 -11.38
C VAL A 341 -15.41 17.39 -11.67
N SER A 342 -16.18 16.35 -11.33
CA SER A 342 -17.63 16.29 -11.63
C SER A 342 -18.52 16.50 -10.41
N ASP A 343 -18.05 16.15 -9.20
CA ASP A 343 -18.79 16.31 -7.97
C ASP A 343 -18.69 17.76 -7.45
N ASN A 344 -19.83 18.38 -7.22
CA ASN A 344 -19.92 19.75 -6.71
C ASN A 344 -20.31 19.81 -5.23
N ILE A 345 -20.52 18.67 -4.59
CA ILE A 345 -20.94 18.56 -3.19
C ILE A 345 -19.69 18.49 -2.31
N GLU A 346 -18.81 17.54 -2.60
CA GLU A 346 -17.60 17.27 -1.83
C GLU A 346 -16.40 18.12 -2.28
N TYR A 347 -16.29 18.35 -3.59
CA TYR A 347 -15.17 19.05 -4.20
C TYR A 347 -15.58 20.37 -4.84
N THR A 348 -14.72 21.39 -4.73
CA THR A 348 -14.97 22.72 -5.27
C THR A 348 -14.27 22.98 -6.59
N TRP A 349 -13.96 21.93 -7.37
CA TRP A 349 -13.22 22.04 -8.61
C TRP A 349 -13.80 23.06 -9.59
N LYS A 350 -15.13 23.11 -9.72
CA LYS A 350 -15.83 24.07 -10.59
C LYS A 350 -15.80 25.50 -10.06
N GLU A 351 -15.57 25.72 -8.78
CA GLU A 351 -15.34 27.05 -8.24
C GLU A 351 -13.96 27.58 -8.62
N ILE A 352 -12.95 26.68 -8.70
CA ILE A 352 -11.59 27.03 -9.13
C ILE A 352 -11.55 27.25 -10.65
N PHE A 353 -12.26 26.42 -11.42
CA PHE A 353 -12.28 26.44 -12.89
C PHE A 353 -13.71 26.61 -13.44
N PRO A 354 -14.35 27.77 -13.25
CA PRO A 354 -15.75 27.98 -13.59
C PRO A 354 -16.07 27.84 -15.09
N GLU A 355 -15.11 28.18 -15.95
CA GLU A 355 -15.27 28.13 -17.40
C GLU A 355 -15.09 26.73 -18.01
N LEU A 356 -14.64 25.75 -17.20
CA LEU A 356 -14.36 24.39 -17.69
C LEU A 356 -15.51 23.43 -17.35
N GLN A 357 -15.80 22.55 -18.30
CA GLN A 357 -16.83 21.52 -18.15
C GLN A 357 -16.30 20.16 -18.65
N VAL A 358 -16.79 19.08 -18.04
CA VAL A 358 -16.63 17.73 -18.59
C VAL A 358 -17.43 17.64 -19.88
N THR A 359 -16.74 17.45 -21.01
CA THR A 359 -17.34 17.42 -22.34
C THR A 359 -17.62 16.02 -22.84
N SER A 360 -16.83 15.04 -22.42
CA SER A 360 -17.10 13.63 -22.72
C SER A 360 -16.39 12.71 -21.73
N THR A 361 -16.98 11.53 -21.51
CA THR A 361 -16.41 10.45 -20.70
C THR A 361 -16.59 9.13 -21.42
N ASN A 362 -15.64 8.21 -21.23
CA ASN A 362 -15.76 6.83 -21.67
C ASN A 362 -15.19 5.92 -20.57
N ALA A 363 -16.07 5.44 -19.70
CA ALA A 363 -15.68 4.62 -18.56
C ALA A 363 -15.03 3.28 -18.99
N LYS A 364 -15.48 2.67 -20.10
CA LYS A 364 -14.88 1.43 -20.61
C LYS A 364 -13.43 1.65 -21.08
N MET A 365 -13.14 2.78 -21.70
CA MET A 365 -11.79 3.15 -22.16
C MET A 365 -11.04 3.98 -21.12
N GLN A 366 -11.65 4.27 -19.95
CA GLN A 366 -11.10 5.10 -18.89
C GLN A 366 -10.57 6.44 -19.41
N GLN A 367 -11.43 7.16 -20.13
CA GLN A 367 -11.12 8.44 -20.79
C GLN A 367 -12.04 9.55 -20.30
N LEU A 368 -11.44 10.67 -19.93
CA LEU A 368 -12.12 11.88 -19.47
C LEU A 368 -11.66 13.06 -20.30
N ASN A 369 -12.59 13.82 -20.88
CA ASN A 369 -12.27 15.04 -21.59
C ASN A 369 -12.92 16.26 -20.94
N ILE A 370 -12.15 17.34 -20.82
CA ILE A 370 -12.56 18.62 -20.23
C ILE A 370 -12.23 19.74 -21.22
N GLY A 371 -13.16 20.69 -21.36
CA GLY A 371 -12.99 21.84 -22.23
C GLY A 371 -13.14 21.52 -23.73
N ALA A 372 -12.42 22.25 -24.58
CA ALA A 372 -12.53 22.13 -26.03
C ALA A 372 -12.07 20.78 -26.57
N TYR A 373 -12.51 20.46 -27.79
CA TYR A 373 -12.04 19.28 -28.55
C TYR A 373 -10.53 19.29 -28.74
N LYS A 374 -9.91 18.13 -28.57
CA LYS A 374 -8.49 17.86 -28.77
C LYS A 374 -8.27 16.42 -29.25
N PRO A 375 -7.10 16.10 -29.84
CA PRO A 375 -6.84 14.77 -30.42
C PRO A 375 -6.94 13.63 -29.43
N PHE A 376 -6.58 13.86 -28.16
CA PHE A 376 -6.64 12.90 -27.08
C PHE A 376 -7.36 13.52 -25.88
N PRO A 377 -8.09 12.71 -25.08
CA PRO A 377 -8.77 13.16 -23.88
C PRO A 377 -7.82 13.75 -22.84
N SER A 378 -8.34 14.63 -21.96
CA SER A 378 -7.57 15.29 -20.89
C SER A 378 -6.90 14.29 -19.94
N LEU A 379 -7.56 13.16 -19.69
CA LEU A 379 -7.05 12.01 -18.95
C LEU A 379 -7.32 10.74 -19.74
N GLN A 380 -6.30 9.90 -19.82
CA GLN A 380 -6.36 8.54 -20.32
C GLN A 380 -5.60 7.65 -19.34
N THR A 381 -5.98 6.38 -19.26
CA THR A 381 -5.25 5.41 -18.46
C THR A 381 -4.91 4.17 -19.28
N ALA A 382 -3.82 3.50 -18.94
CA ALA A 382 -3.41 2.24 -19.53
C ALA A 382 -2.67 1.37 -18.51
N ALA A 383 -2.91 0.07 -18.56
CA ALA A 383 -2.14 -0.90 -17.78
C ALA A 383 -1.03 -1.54 -18.61
N VAL A 384 0.00 -2.05 -17.94
CA VAL A 384 1.08 -2.82 -18.55
C VAL A 384 0.51 -3.98 -19.36
N GLY A 385 0.90 -4.08 -20.62
CA GLY A 385 0.46 -5.15 -21.53
C GLY A 385 -0.99 -5.06 -22.02
N SER A 386 -1.71 -3.97 -21.72
CA SER A 386 -3.09 -3.79 -22.19
C SER A 386 -3.13 -3.41 -23.68
N GLU A 387 -4.20 -3.82 -24.39
CA GLU A 387 -4.43 -3.46 -25.81
C GLU A 387 -4.54 -1.93 -26.03
N ASN A 388 -4.87 -1.18 -25.00
CA ASN A 388 -5.01 0.27 -25.05
C ASN A 388 -3.68 1.01 -25.01
N ALA A 389 -2.59 0.37 -24.56
CA ALA A 389 -1.27 0.99 -24.44
C ALA A 389 -0.78 1.62 -25.77
N GLY A 390 -1.16 1.06 -26.93
CA GLY A 390 -0.85 1.60 -28.25
C GLY A 390 -1.63 2.84 -28.68
N LYS A 391 -2.77 3.13 -28.06
CA LYS A 391 -3.76 4.13 -28.51
C LYS A 391 -3.77 5.42 -27.69
N VAL A 392 -2.92 5.52 -26.67
CA VAL A 392 -2.86 6.65 -25.72
C VAL A 392 -1.68 7.55 -25.97
N ARG A 393 -1.76 8.81 -25.51
CA ARG A 393 -0.66 9.81 -25.58
C ARG A 393 -0.68 10.69 -24.32
N ALA A 394 0.49 11.27 -23.99
CA ALA A 394 0.66 12.28 -22.98
C ALA A 394 1.37 13.50 -23.56
N SER A 395 0.79 14.69 -23.44
CA SER A 395 1.45 15.94 -23.81
C SER A 395 1.98 16.69 -22.58
N LYS A 396 1.22 16.73 -21.47
CA LYS A 396 1.64 17.46 -20.26
C LYS A 396 2.35 16.57 -19.26
N PHE A 397 1.68 15.48 -18.81
CA PHE A 397 2.27 14.55 -17.85
C PHE A 397 2.05 13.08 -18.23
N LEU A 398 3.12 12.31 -18.12
CA LEU A 398 3.09 10.87 -17.95
C LEU A 398 3.16 10.58 -16.45
N LEU A 399 2.11 9.98 -15.90
CA LEU A 399 1.97 9.63 -14.50
C LEU A 399 2.06 8.11 -14.37
N VAL A 400 3.04 7.62 -13.64
CA VAL A 400 3.30 6.18 -13.47
C VAL A 400 3.17 5.83 -12.00
N ASP A 401 2.33 4.84 -11.68
CA ASP A 401 2.09 4.40 -10.31
C ASP A 401 2.26 2.89 -10.21
N ASP A 402 2.99 2.43 -9.20
CA ASP A 402 3.23 1.03 -8.82
C ASP A 402 3.31 0.06 -10.01
N MET A 403 4.45 0.00 -10.68
CA MET A 403 4.66 -0.93 -11.79
C MET A 403 4.95 -2.37 -11.35
N ILE A 404 5.34 -2.57 -10.08
CA ILE A 404 5.60 -3.86 -9.47
C ILE A 404 4.49 -4.13 -8.46
N GLY A 405 3.67 -5.14 -8.71
CA GLY A 405 2.54 -5.48 -7.85
C GLY A 405 2.87 -6.44 -6.72
N LYS A 406 3.95 -7.24 -6.85
CA LYS A 406 4.23 -8.37 -5.95
C LYS A 406 5.72 -8.55 -5.67
N LEU A 407 6.03 -9.11 -4.48
CA LEU A 407 7.40 -9.50 -4.10
C LEU A 407 8.02 -10.46 -5.12
N GLU A 408 7.26 -11.42 -5.64
CA GLU A 408 7.72 -12.38 -6.65
C GLU A 408 8.23 -11.72 -7.93
N GLU A 409 7.54 -10.68 -8.38
CA GLU A 409 7.97 -9.88 -9.54
C GLU A 409 9.26 -9.12 -9.24
N ALA A 410 9.36 -8.59 -8.02
CA ALA A 410 10.53 -7.86 -7.56
C ALA A 410 11.79 -8.72 -7.42
N LEU A 411 11.61 -9.99 -7.11
CA LEU A 411 12.70 -10.98 -6.97
C LEU A 411 13.14 -11.55 -8.33
N ASN A 412 12.28 -11.48 -9.36
CA ASN A 412 12.54 -12.05 -10.67
C ASN A 412 13.18 -11.02 -11.62
N LYS A 413 14.47 -11.13 -11.85
CA LYS A 413 15.22 -10.22 -12.74
C LYS A 413 14.64 -10.14 -14.16
N ASN A 414 14.14 -11.24 -14.71
CA ASN A 414 13.55 -11.24 -16.05
C ASN A 414 12.22 -10.47 -16.08
N ILE A 415 11.43 -10.53 -15.01
CA ILE A 415 10.20 -9.74 -14.89
C ILE A 415 10.57 -8.26 -14.76
N LEU A 416 11.56 -7.92 -13.92
CA LEU A 416 12.04 -6.53 -13.81
C LEU A 416 12.54 -5.96 -15.14
N GLU A 417 13.22 -6.78 -15.97
CA GLU A 417 13.62 -6.35 -17.34
C GLU A 417 12.40 -6.14 -18.25
N LYS A 418 11.40 -7.01 -18.18
CA LYS A 418 10.15 -6.82 -18.95
C LYS A 418 9.40 -5.56 -18.52
N LEU A 419 9.27 -5.31 -17.21
CA LEU A 419 8.64 -4.10 -16.69
C LEU A 419 9.40 -2.83 -17.09
N TRP A 420 10.74 -2.88 -17.05
CA TRP A 420 11.56 -1.79 -17.55
C TRP A 420 11.37 -1.54 -19.05
N GLY A 421 11.27 -2.61 -19.84
CA GLY A 421 10.94 -2.54 -21.27
C GLY A 421 9.56 -1.92 -21.50
N ALA A 422 8.53 -2.37 -20.76
CA ALA A 422 7.19 -1.80 -20.84
C ALA A 422 7.18 -0.30 -20.48
N TYR A 423 7.90 0.08 -19.44
CA TYR A 423 8.02 1.48 -19.06
C TYR A 423 8.72 2.32 -20.14
N THR A 424 9.88 1.88 -20.64
CA THR A 424 10.71 2.67 -21.57
C THR A 424 10.18 2.66 -22.99
N VAL A 425 9.66 1.51 -23.47
CA VAL A 425 9.24 1.31 -24.87
C VAL A 425 7.74 1.59 -25.03
N ASP A 426 6.89 1.16 -24.06
CA ASP A 426 5.45 1.36 -24.22
C ASP A 426 4.98 2.69 -23.61
N ALA A 427 5.28 2.98 -22.32
CA ALA A 427 4.79 4.18 -21.67
C ALA A 427 5.52 5.46 -22.12
N ARG A 428 6.85 5.50 -22.04
CA ARG A 428 7.62 6.73 -22.37
C ARG A 428 7.54 7.14 -23.83
N GLN A 429 7.34 6.19 -24.76
CA GLN A 429 7.16 6.49 -26.20
C GLN A 429 5.79 7.16 -26.49
N ARG A 430 4.90 7.26 -25.51
CA ARG A 430 3.61 7.98 -25.63
C ARG A 430 3.73 9.47 -25.35
N LYS A 431 4.88 9.93 -24.88
CA LYS A 431 5.14 11.35 -24.61
C LYS A 431 5.22 12.13 -25.92
N THR A 432 4.59 13.30 -25.94
CA THR A 432 4.60 14.27 -27.04
C THR A 432 4.89 15.66 -26.49
N MET A 433 4.89 16.68 -27.32
CA MET A 433 4.98 18.07 -26.89
C MET A 433 3.61 18.56 -26.36
N ASP A 434 3.63 19.45 -25.39
CA ASP A 434 2.44 20.13 -24.87
C ASP A 434 1.98 21.28 -25.79
N SER A 435 0.90 21.95 -25.43
CA SER A 435 0.32 23.07 -26.17
C SER A 435 1.24 24.29 -26.28
N GLU A 436 2.29 24.37 -25.46
CA GLU A 436 3.33 25.41 -25.49
C GLU A 436 4.61 24.93 -26.17
N ASN A 437 4.58 23.77 -26.81
CA ASN A 437 5.71 23.13 -27.44
C ASN A 437 6.86 22.75 -26.50
N LYS A 438 6.51 22.42 -25.22
CA LYS A 438 7.42 21.89 -24.20
C LYS A 438 7.34 20.38 -24.13
N PRO A 439 8.42 19.66 -23.79
CA PRO A 439 8.42 18.22 -23.63
C PRO A 439 7.47 17.77 -22.50
N CYS A 440 6.75 16.68 -22.73
CA CYS A 440 5.93 16.04 -21.70
C CYS A 440 6.79 15.62 -20.50
N LYS A 441 6.39 16.00 -19.31
CA LYS A 441 7.04 15.67 -18.03
C LYS A 441 6.58 14.33 -17.49
N GLU A 442 7.24 13.87 -16.43
CA GLU A 442 7.04 12.51 -15.93
C GLU A 442 7.05 12.48 -14.40
N ILE A 443 6.05 11.85 -13.82
CA ILE A 443 6.00 11.56 -12.38
C ILE A 443 5.86 10.06 -12.22
N ILE A 444 6.80 9.46 -11.51
CA ILE A 444 6.76 8.05 -11.15
C ILE A 444 6.69 7.92 -9.62
N GLN A 445 5.64 7.25 -9.15
CA GLN A 445 5.41 6.96 -7.75
C GLN A 445 5.37 5.45 -7.57
N ALA A 446 6.07 4.92 -6.58
CA ALA A 446 6.03 3.51 -6.25
C ALA A 446 6.60 3.23 -4.86
N THR A 447 6.23 2.09 -4.29
CA THR A 447 7.01 1.47 -3.22
C THR A 447 8.30 0.90 -3.80
N ARG A 448 9.41 1.02 -3.07
CA ARG A 448 10.69 0.45 -3.49
C ARG A 448 10.72 -1.05 -3.23
N TRP A 449 11.28 -1.79 -4.17
CA TRP A 449 11.41 -3.24 -4.09
C TRP A 449 12.83 -3.73 -4.35
N SER A 450 13.57 -3.04 -5.22
CA SER A 450 14.88 -3.45 -5.70
C SER A 450 15.66 -2.24 -6.22
N THR A 451 16.98 -2.34 -6.30
CA THR A 451 17.80 -1.36 -7.03
C THR A 451 17.53 -1.38 -8.53
N LEU A 452 16.95 -2.48 -9.05
CA LEU A 452 16.59 -2.67 -10.45
C LEU A 452 15.13 -2.30 -10.76
N ASP A 453 14.36 -1.83 -9.79
CA ASP A 453 13.02 -1.30 -10.03
C ASP A 453 13.08 -0.02 -10.92
N PRO A 454 11.98 0.40 -11.55
CA PRO A 454 12.00 1.56 -12.45
C PRO A 454 12.56 2.84 -11.81
N ILE A 455 12.24 3.13 -10.53
CA ILE A 455 12.79 4.29 -9.81
C ILE A 455 14.30 4.13 -9.61
N GLY A 456 14.78 2.96 -9.19
CA GLY A 456 16.21 2.71 -8.99
C GLY A 456 17.04 2.87 -10.27
N ARG A 457 16.50 2.41 -11.40
CA ARG A 457 17.13 2.58 -12.71
C ARG A 457 17.15 4.05 -13.15
N LEU A 458 16.06 4.79 -12.91
CA LEU A 458 16.02 6.23 -13.20
C LEU A 458 17.02 7.01 -12.35
N ILE A 459 17.10 6.72 -11.05
CA ILE A 459 18.09 7.37 -10.15
C ILE A 459 19.52 7.13 -10.67
N LYS A 460 19.84 5.91 -11.08
CA LYS A 460 21.16 5.56 -11.61
C LYS A 460 21.43 6.22 -12.96
N MET A 461 20.43 6.21 -13.86
CA MET A 461 20.55 6.75 -15.22
C MET A 461 20.71 8.26 -15.23
N TYR A 462 20.01 8.96 -14.34
CA TYR A 462 19.99 10.43 -14.27
C TYR A 462 20.78 11.00 -13.08
N ALA A 463 21.74 10.23 -12.54
CA ALA A 463 22.57 10.68 -11.43
C ALA A 463 23.25 12.03 -11.75
N GLY A 464 23.08 13.03 -10.88
CA GLY A 464 23.64 14.38 -11.06
C GLY A 464 22.83 15.30 -11.98
N ASN A 465 21.69 14.87 -12.53
CA ASN A 465 20.81 15.73 -13.31
C ASN A 465 19.85 16.50 -12.39
N GLU A 466 20.02 17.82 -12.27
CA GLU A 466 19.21 18.69 -11.42
C GLU A 466 17.74 18.79 -11.85
N ARG A 467 17.41 18.44 -13.09
CA ARG A 467 16.03 18.41 -13.58
C ARG A 467 15.30 17.11 -13.21
N VAL A 468 15.97 16.18 -12.52
CA VAL A 468 15.36 14.97 -11.97
C VAL A 468 15.32 15.06 -10.45
N LYS A 469 14.12 15.15 -9.90
CA LYS A 469 13.89 15.21 -8.46
C LYS A 469 13.52 13.84 -7.92
N VAL A 470 14.21 13.41 -6.86
CA VAL A 470 13.91 12.17 -6.14
C VAL A 470 13.48 12.51 -4.72
N ILE A 471 12.38 11.92 -4.28
CA ILE A 471 11.88 12.00 -2.91
C ILE A 471 11.64 10.58 -2.42
N ALA A 472 12.36 10.19 -1.38
CA ALA A 472 12.18 8.93 -0.68
C ALA A 472 11.77 9.25 0.76
N ILE A 473 10.60 8.77 1.18
CA ILE A 473 10.05 9.03 2.52
C ILE A 473 10.14 7.72 3.31
N PRO A 474 11.08 7.60 4.27
CA PRO A 474 11.18 6.42 5.12
C PRO A 474 10.05 6.39 6.16
N ASP A 475 9.84 5.23 6.79
CA ASP A 475 8.88 5.01 7.87
C ASP A 475 9.10 5.95 9.07
N LEU A 476 10.33 6.02 9.56
CA LEU A 476 10.72 6.84 10.70
C LEU A 476 11.65 7.98 10.29
N ASP A 477 11.55 9.09 10.98
CA ASP A 477 12.49 10.19 10.87
C ASP A 477 13.87 9.74 11.40
N PRO A 478 14.94 9.83 10.60
CA PRO A 478 16.25 9.33 10.99
C PRO A 478 16.91 10.11 12.15
N VAL A 479 16.42 11.31 12.46
CA VAL A 479 16.95 12.15 13.52
C VAL A 479 16.17 11.97 14.83
N THR A 480 14.84 12.02 14.76
CA THR A 480 13.98 11.95 15.95
C THR A 480 13.54 10.53 16.29
N GLY A 481 13.59 9.61 15.33
CA GLY A 481 13.07 8.24 15.48
C GLY A 481 11.54 8.16 15.55
N GLU A 482 10.84 9.26 15.31
CA GLU A 482 9.38 9.30 15.29
C GLU A 482 8.84 8.92 13.90
N SER A 483 7.58 8.47 13.85
CA SER A 483 6.93 8.11 12.59
C SER A 483 6.77 9.32 11.67
N ASN A 484 7.11 9.14 10.40
CA ASN A 484 6.87 10.12 9.35
C ASN A 484 5.41 10.08 8.84
N PHE A 485 4.61 9.13 9.31
CA PHE A 485 3.24 8.88 8.85
C PHE A 485 2.22 8.93 10.00
N ASP A 486 2.60 9.45 11.16
CA ASP A 486 1.68 9.71 12.26
C ASP A 486 0.98 11.06 12.02
N TYR A 487 -0.30 11.01 11.64
CA TYR A 487 -1.12 12.16 11.29
C TYR A 487 -2.17 12.42 12.38
N GLU A 488 -2.71 13.62 12.44
CA GLU A 488 -3.78 13.97 13.39
C GLU A 488 -5.01 13.06 13.26
N PHE A 489 -5.30 12.63 12.02
CA PHE A 489 -6.35 11.67 11.72
C PHE A 489 -5.79 10.57 10.81
N GLY A 490 -5.75 9.35 11.35
CA GLY A 490 -5.15 8.22 10.66
C GLY A 490 -3.62 8.32 10.53
N GLY A 491 -2.98 7.25 10.17
CA GLY A 491 -1.53 7.18 10.03
C GLY A 491 -0.94 5.99 10.76
N PHE A 492 0.38 5.91 10.78
CA PHE A 492 1.13 4.79 11.36
C PHE A 492 2.03 5.27 12.48
N THR A 493 1.89 4.67 13.65
CA THR A 493 2.73 4.97 14.80
C THR A 493 4.11 4.31 14.66
N LYS A 494 5.03 4.68 15.51
CA LYS A 494 6.36 4.07 15.60
C LYS A 494 6.29 2.58 15.95
N GLU A 495 5.36 2.22 16.86
CA GLU A 495 5.13 0.85 17.29
C GLU A 495 4.67 -0.03 16.13
N PHE A 496 3.82 0.51 15.25
CA PHE A 496 3.41 -0.16 14.02
C PHE A 496 4.62 -0.57 13.16
N PHE A 497 5.54 0.36 12.92
CA PHE A 497 6.74 0.05 12.12
C PHE A 497 7.69 -0.93 12.82
N ALA A 498 7.78 -0.88 14.15
CA ALA A 498 8.55 -1.87 14.92
C ALA A 498 7.97 -3.29 14.76
N ASP A 499 6.65 -3.44 14.80
CA ASP A 499 5.99 -4.72 14.56
C ASP A 499 6.22 -5.23 13.13
N GLN A 500 6.18 -4.36 12.11
CA GLN A 500 6.49 -4.76 10.73
C GLN A 500 7.95 -5.23 10.58
N ALA A 501 8.88 -4.61 11.27
CA ALA A 501 10.29 -5.01 11.27
C ALA A 501 10.51 -6.42 11.87
N LEU A 502 9.67 -6.85 12.82
CA LEU A 502 9.70 -8.20 13.39
C LEU A 502 9.13 -9.27 12.44
N LEU A 503 8.21 -8.87 11.57
CA LEU A 503 7.49 -9.80 10.68
C LEU A 503 8.20 -10.06 9.35
N MET A 504 9.10 -9.17 8.95
CA MET A 504 9.77 -9.20 7.64
C MET A 504 11.27 -9.49 7.75
N ASP A 505 11.85 -9.99 6.66
CA ASP A 505 13.31 -10.01 6.53
C ASP A 505 13.86 -8.56 6.41
N ASP A 506 15.09 -8.37 6.91
CA ASP A 506 15.73 -7.04 6.98
C ASP A 506 15.82 -6.35 5.60
N VAL A 507 16.05 -7.12 4.53
CA VAL A 507 16.13 -6.56 3.16
C VAL A 507 14.76 -6.06 2.68
N SER A 508 13.70 -6.87 2.85
CA SER A 508 12.34 -6.46 2.52
C SER A 508 11.92 -5.24 3.33
N TYR A 509 12.20 -5.22 4.63
CA TYR A 509 11.90 -4.06 5.46
C TYR A 509 12.64 -2.80 5.01
N LYS A 510 13.94 -2.90 4.72
CA LYS A 510 14.73 -1.77 4.18
C LYS A 510 14.20 -1.27 2.84
N CYS A 511 13.83 -2.18 1.94
CA CYS A 511 13.24 -1.80 0.66
C CYS A 511 11.90 -1.07 0.86
N LEU A 512 10.94 -1.72 1.52
CA LEU A 512 9.54 -1.28 1.59
C LEU A 512 9.34 -0.08 2.52
N TYR A 513 10.01 -0.09 3.69
CA TYR A 513 9.75 0.89 4.74
C TYR A 513 10.84 1.95 4.86
N LYS A 514 12.13 1.58 4.77
CA LYS A 514 13.23 2.56 4.78
C LYS A 514 13.43 3.25 3.44
N GLN A 515 12.85 2.73 2.36
CA GLN A 515 13.07 3.18 0.98
C GLN A 515 14.55 3.07 0.54
N GLU A 516 15.28 2.14 1.13
CA GLU A 516 16.70 1.85 0.91
C GLU A 516 16.86 0.46 0.27
N PRO A 517 16.54 0.30 -1.02
CA PRO A 517 16.69 -0.98 -1.68
C PRO A 517 18.17 -1.37 -1.75
N ILE A 518 18.46 -2.57 -1.27
CA ILE A 518 19.78 -3.20 -1.35
C ILE A 518 19.67 -4.38 -2.30
N GLU A 519 20.73 -4.59 -3.10
CA GLU A 519 20.81 -5.83 -3.86
C GLU A 519 20.97 -6.99 -2.88
N ARG A 520 20.15 -8.01 -3.09
CA ARG A 520 20.29 -9.26 -2.35
C ARG A 520 21.49 -10.00 -2.97
N GLU A 521 22.69 -9.73 -2.44
CA GLU A 521 23.91 -10.38 -2.84
C GLU A 521 24.38 -11.37 -1.78
N GLY A 522 25.01 -12.46 -2.22
CA GLY A 522 25.61 -13.43 -1.34
C GLY A 522 24.71 -14.61 -0.95
N LEU A 523 25.14 -15.32 0.08
CA LEU A 523 24.46 -16.51 0.58
C LEU A 523 23.29 -16.12 1.50
N LEU A 524 22.13 -16.75 1.28
CA LEU A 524 20.95 -16.48 2.11
C LEU A 524 21.08 -17.08 3.51
N PHE A 525 21.79 -18.22 3.61
CA PHE A 525 22.07 -18.92 4.86
C PHE A 525 23.58 -19.04 5.08
N PRO A 526 24.29 -17.90 5.31
CA PRO A 526 25.73 -17.95 5.50
C PRO A 526 26.09 -18.72 6.76
N GLU A 527 27.19 -19.42 6.71
CA GLU A 527 27.58 -20.35 7.75
C GLU A 527 27.79 -19.71 9.12
N ASP A 528 28.33 -18.51 9.15
CA ASP A 528 28.57 -17.70 10.34
C ASP A 528 27.27 -17.17 11.01
N LYS A 529 26.16 -17.16 10.30
CA LYS A 529 24.86 -16.76 10.83
C LYS A 529 23.97 -17.93 11.23
N THR A 530 24.30 -19.16 10.85
CA THR A 530 23.53 -20.34 11.28
C THR A 530 23.88 -20.76 12.70
N ARG A 531 22.85 -20.93 13.54
CA ARG A 531 22.99 -21.37 14.94
C ARG A 531 23.40 -22.85 15.00
N ARG A 532 24.31 -23.17 15.91
CA ARG A 532 24.87 -24.53 16.02
C ARG A 532 24.87 -25.06 17.45
N TYR A 533 24.80 -26.37 17.61
CA TYR A 533 24.87 -27.04 18.89
C TYR A 533 25.92 -28.17 18.92
N LEU A 534 26.56 -28.32 20.06
CA LEU A 534 27.46 -29.46 20.39
C LEU A 534 26.73 -30.56 21.15
N SER A 535 25.72 -30.18 21.94
CA SER A 535 24.86 -31.09 22.69
C SER A 535 23.41 -30.56 22.68
N LEU A 536 22.47 -31.48 22.74
CA LEU A 536 21.06 -31.14 22.87
C LEU A 536 20.75 -30.59 24.27
N PRO A 537 19.70 -29.78 24.43
CA PRO A 537 19.21 -29.34 25.74
C PRO A 537 18.87 -30.51 26.63
N SER A 538 19.00 -30.32 27.95
CA SER A 538 18.61 -31.32 28.93
C SER A 538 17.08 -31.49 28.96
N GLY A 539 16.62 -32.74 28.96
CA GLY A 539 15.19 -33.08 28.99
C GLY A 539 14.68 -33.73 27.70
N THR A 540 13.40 -34.02 27.66
CA THR A 540 12.73 -34.59 26.48
C THR A 540 12.21 -33.45 25.58
N PRO A 541 12.33 -33.56 24.26
CA PRO A 541 11.75 -32.61 23.34
C PRO A 541 10.24 -32.57 23.47
N GLU A 542 9.63 -31.42 23.30
CA GLU A 542 8.18 -31.23 23.35
C GLU A 542 7.49 -32.03 22.24
N ILE A 543 8.07 -32.04 21.05
CA ILE A 543 7.63 -32.79 19.88
C ILE A 543 8.80 -32.95 18.90
N ILE A 544 8.77 -34.05 18.14
CA ILE A 544 9.75 -34.34 17.11
C ILE A 544 9.04 -34.30 15.74
N TYR A 545 9.50 -33.40 14.90
CA TYR A 545 8.95 -33.14 13.58
C TYR A 545 9.82 -33.75 12.47
N GLY A 546 9.19 -34.17 11.38
CA GLY A 546 9.79 -34.35 10.07
C GLY A 546 9.18 -33.43 9.05
N GLN A 547 9.96 -32.95 8.09
CA GLN A 547 9.46 -32.22 6.92
C GLN A 547 10.11 -32.83 5.68
N CYS A 548 9.34 -33.21 4.68
CA CYS A 548 9.87 -33.84 3.49
C CYS A 548 9.60 -33.03 2.23
N ASP A 549 10.69 -32.66 1.54
CA ASP A 549 10.62 -32.24 0.13
C ASP A 549 10.94 -33.46 -0.74
N THR A 550 9.97 -33.87 -1.57
CA THR A 550 10.06 -35.07 -2.38
C THR A 550 10.76 -34.78 -3.69
N LYS A 551 11.72 -35.68 -4.05
CA LYS A 551 12.49 -35.55 -5.29
C LYS A 551 11.60 -35.59 -6.54
N GLY A 552 11.73 -34.57 -7.39
CA GLY A 552 11.21 -34.54 -8.73
C GLY A 552 12.06 -35.36 -9.75
N LYS A 553 12.09 -34.94 -10.99
CA LYS A 553 12.91 -35.54 -12.05
C LYS A 553 14.26 -34.79 -12.15
N GLY A 554 15.35 -35.54 -12.38
CA GLY A 554 16.65 -34.97 -12.68
C GLY A 554 17.60 -34.92 -11.48
N THR A 555 18.24 -33.75 -11.23
CA THR A 555 19.30 -33.54 -10.23
C THR A 555 18.79 -33.18 -8.83
N ASP A 556 17.47 -33.15 -8.62
CA ASP A 556 16.85 -32.76 -7.34
C ASP A 556 17.19 -33.72 -6.23
N TYR A 557 17.18 -33.26 -4.99
CA TYR A 557 17.40 -34.05 -3.80
C TYR A 557 16.10 -34.41 -3.11
N PHE A 558 16.04 -35.62 -2.56
CA PHE A 558 15.05 -35.99 -1.56
C PHE A 558 15.57 -35.50 -0.21
N VAL A 559 14.83 -34.63 0.46
CA VAL A 559 15.26 -33.98 1.71
C VAL A 559 14.23 -34.23 2.79
N LEU A 560 14.67 -34.82 3.93
CA LEU A 560 13.84 -35.03 5.12
C LEU A 560 14.66 -34.74 6.39
N PRO A 561 14.72 -33.48 6.86
CA PRO A 561 15.27 -33.14 8.17
C PRO A 561 14.35 -33.60 9.30
N VAL A 562 14.93 -34.00 10.40
CA VAL A 562 14.26 -34.30 11.68
C VAL A 562 14.61 -33.22 12.69
N LEU A 563 13.59 -32.59 13.24
CA LEU A 563 13.71 -31.42 14.13
C LEU A 563 13.07 -31.70 15.50
N GLN A 564 13.86 -31.55 16.56
CA GLN A 564 13.40 -31.63 17.95
C GLN A 564 13.09 -30.25 18.50
N LYS A 565 11.87 -30.05 19.02
CA LYS A 565 11.45 -28.78 19.59
C LYS A 565 11.79 -28.67 21.08
N TYR A 566 12.44 -27.59 21.48
CA TYR A 566 12.70 -27.18 22.86
C TYR A 566 12.40 -25.68 23.01
N GLY A 567 11.28 -25.34 23.62
CA GLY A 567 10.82 -23.95 23.69
C GLY A 567 10.53 -23.37 22.32
N GLU A 568 11.18 -22.27 21.97
CA GLU A 568 11.05 -21.61 20.65
C GLU A 568 12.07 -22.12 19.61
N ASP A 569 12.96 -23.05 19.99
CA ASP A 569 14.06 -23.53 19.17
C ASP A 569 13.82 -24.94 18.60
N TYR A 570 14.29 -25.16 17.37
CA TYR A 570 14.14 -26.41 16.62
C TYR A 570 15.54 -26.99 16.26
N TYR A 571 15.92 -28.04 16.94
CA TYR A 571 17.22 -28.69 16.78
C TYR A 571 17.15 -29.72 15.67
N CYS A 572 17.84 -29.49 14.56
CA CYS A 572 17.96 -30.46 13.47
C CYS A 572 18.92 -31.56 13.88
N VAL A 573 18.37 -32.74 14.23
CA VAL A 573 19.12 -33.84 14.83
C VAL A 573 19.56 -34.92 13.83
N ASP A 574 18.80 -35.06 12.71
CA ASP A 574 19.08 -36.07 11.70
C ASP A 574 18.47 -35.66 10.37
N CYS A 575 18.80 -36.31 9.28
CA CYS A 575 18.14 -36.08 8.00
C CYS A 575 18.36 -37.24 7.00
N VAL A 576 17.47 -37.31 6.01
CA VAL A 576 17.75 -37.88 4.70
C VAL A 576 18.07 -36.74 3.74
N CYS A 577 19.15 -36.81 3.02
CA CYS A 577 19.50 -35.91 1.94
C CYS A 577 20.19 -36.72 0.83
N SER A 578 19.46 -37.05 -0.23
CA SER A 578 19.93 -37.98 -1.27
C SER A 578 19.38 -37.63 -2.64
N ASN A 579 20.23 -37.64 -3.65
CA ASN A 579 19.84 -37.51 -5.06
C ASN A 579 19.76 -38.88 -5.78
N SER A 580 19.72 -40.02 -5.06
CA SER A 580 19.54 -41.35 -5.64
C SER A 580 18.32 -41.40 -6.57
N ALA A 581 18.45 -42.09 -7.70
CA ALA A 581 17.32 -42.35 -8.59
C ALA A 581 16.44 -43.54 -8.11
N ASP A 582 16.89 -44.28 -7.11
CA ASP A 582 16.20 -45.44 -6.55
C ASP A 582 15.22 -44.99 -5.45
N TYR A 583 13.95 -44.96 -5.74
CA TYR A 583 12.89 -44.60 -4.81
C TYR A 583 12.74 -45.58 -3.65
N GLU A 584 13.02 -46.86 -3.84
CA GLU A 584 12.97 -47.88 -2.78
C GLU A 584 13.96 -47.58 -1.66
N ILE A 585 15.17 -47.17 -2.04
CA ILE A 585 16.23 -46.74 -1.09
C ILE A 585 15.78 -45.47 -0.35
N GLN A 586 15.14 -44.54 -1.05
CA GLN A 586 14.65 -43.29 -0.43
C GLN A 586 13.53 -43.57 0.57
N TYR A 587 12.54 -44.39 0.22
CA TYR A 587 11.46 -44.78 1.13
C TYR A 587 11.98 -45.50 2.37
N GLU A 588 12.94 -46.40 2.19
CA GLU A 588 13.56 -47.12 3.30
C GLU A 588 14.34 -46.20 4.24
N ASN A 589 15.16 -45.29 3.67
CA ASN A 589 15.91 -44.31 4.46
C ASN A 589 14.98 -43.35 5.20
N ALA A 590 13.90 -42.86 4.58
CA ALA A 590 12.90 -41.99 5.21
C ALA A 590 12.22 -42.74 6.37
N ALA A 591 11.78 -43.97 6.16
CA ALA A 591 11.15 -44.77 7.22
C ALA A 591 12.13 -45.02 8.39
N ASN A 592 13.40 -45.35 8.10
CA ASN A 592 14.41 -45.55 9.11
C ASN A 592 14.67 -44.28 9.95
N VAL A 593 14.84 -43.14 9.32
CA VAL A 593 15.07 -41.86 10.02
C VAL A 593 13.88 -41.50 10.91
N ILE A 594 12.61 -41.68 10.42
CA ILE A 594 11.41 -41.46 11.18
C ILE A 594 11.35 -42.37 12.44
N VAL A 595 11.62 -43.67 12.27
CA VAL A 595 11.54 -44.66 13.36
C VAL A 595 12.67 -44.45 14.36
N ASN A 596 13.91 -44.31 13.89
CA ASN A 596 15.09 -44.19 14.76
C ASN A 596 15.03 -42.94 15.64
N ASN A 597 14.49 -41.83 15.10
CA ASN A 597 14.37 -40.59 15.81
C ASN A 597 13.00 -40.41 16.52
N LYS A 598 12.09 -41.41 16.44
CA LYS A 598 10.75 -41.37 17.04
C LYS A 598 9.96 -40.14 16.60
N VAL A 599 9.97 -39.79 15.31
CA VAL A 599 9.24 -38.66 14.75
C VAL A 599 7.77 -38.87 15.00
N GLN A 600 7.11 -37.85 15.54
CA GLN A 600 5.69 -37.88 15.94
C GLN A 600 4.77 -37.27 14.85
N ASP A 601 5.29 -36.26 14.12
CA ASP A 601 4.51 -35.50 13.15
C ASP A 601 5.40 -35.18 11.94
N CYS A 602 5.08 -35.74 10.76
CA CYS A 602 5.88 -35.62 9.55
C CYS A 602 5.00 -35.18 8.38
N GLU A 603 5.40 -34.10 7.70
CA GLU A 603 4.69 -33.58 6.54
C GLU A 603 5.49 -33.77 5.27
N PHE A 604 4.83 -34.23 4.21
CA PHE A 604 5.37 -34.42 2.89
C PHE A 604 4.79 -33.40 1.91
N GLU A 605 5.62 -32.84 1.05
CA GLU A 605 5.13 -32.03 -0.05
C GLU A 605 4.41 -32.91 -1.08
N ARG A 606 3.15 -32.63 -1.38
CA ARG A 606 2.32 -33.44 -2.31
C ARG A 606 2.76 -33.35 -3.77
N ASN A 607 3.42 -32.26 -4.15
CA ASN A 607 3.82 -32.00 -5.52
C ASN A 607 4.77 -33.11 -6.02
N ALA A 608 4.78 -33.36 -7.35
CA ALA A 608 5.58 -34.39 -8.01
C ALA A 608 5.35 -35.85 -7.53
N GLY A 609 4.18 -36.16 -6.98
CA GLY A 609 3.82 -37.51 -6.53
C GLY A 609 4.15 -37.78 -5.08
N GLY A 610 4.30 -36.75 -4.27
CA GLY A 610 4.61 -36.83 -2.85
C GLY A 610 3.53 -37.53 -2.00
N ASP A 611 2.28 -37.51 -2.42
CA ASP A 611 1.18 -38.30 -1.84
C ASP A 611 1.50 -39.81 -1.85
N ARG A 612 1.98 -40.33 -2.96
CA ARG A 612 2.41 -41.72 -3.08
C ARG A 612 3.65 -42.02 -2.22
N VAL A 613 4.62 -41.10 -2.18
CA VAL A 613 5.79 -41.20 -1.32
C VAL A 613 5.39 -41.28 0.15
N ALA A 614 4.53 -40.39 0.60
CA ALA A 614 4.03 -40.37 1.98
C ALA A 614 3.33 -41.69 2.37
N MET A 615 2.49 -42.24 1.47
CA MET A 615 1.83 -43.53 1.68
C MET A 615 2.83 -44.69 1.83
N GLU A 616 3.82 -44.80 0.93
CA GLU A 616 4.83 -45.88 0.96
C GLU A 616 5.74 -45.78 2.19
N VAL A 617 6.13 -44.57 2.57
CA VAL A 617 6.91 -44.33 3.79
C VAL A 617 6.10 -44.68 5.03
N ASN A 618 4.83 -44.26 5.11
CA ASN A 618 3.93 -44.55 6.24
C ASN A 618 3.75 -46.06 6.45
N LYS A 619 3.54 -46.82 5.37
CA LYS A 619 3.45 -48.28 5.40
C LYS A 619 4.68 -48.91 6.06
N ARG A 620 5.89 -48.51 5.66
CA ARG A 620 7.17 -49.03 6.19
C ARG A 620 7.41 -48.62 7.65
N VAL A 621 6.99 -47.39 8.02
CA VAL A 621 7.08 -46.91 9.41
C VAL A 621 6.22 -47.81 10.33
N ILE A 622 4.98 -48.13 9.88
CA ILE A 622 4.09 -49.04 10.63
C ILE A 622 4.67 -50.48 10.69
N GLU A 623 5.18 -51.00 9.58
CA GLU A 623 5.82 -52.31 9.52
C GLU A 623 7.04 -52.43 10.50
N LYS A 624 7.72 -51.30 10.74
CA LYS A 624 8.83 -51.18 11.70
C LYS A 624 8.37 -50.95 13.15
N GLY A 625 7.08 -50.93 13.40
CA GLY A 625 6.48 -50.82 14.74
C GLY A 625 6.44 -49.43 15.33
N TRP A 626 6.47 -48.38 14.50
CA TRP A 626 6.32 -47.00 14.93
C TRP A 626 5.03 -46.36 14.34
N VAL A 627 4.43 -45.42 15.08
CA VAL A 627 3.26 -44.63 14.61
C VAL A 627 3.67 -43.17 14.55
N CYS A 628 3.66 -42.61 13.37
CA CYS A 628 3.89 -41.20 13.09
C CYS A 628 2.68 -40.59 12.40
N ASN A 629 2.29 -39.38 12.75
CA ASN A 629 1.28 -38.64 12.00
C ASN A 629 1.92 -38.17 10.69
N ILE A 630 1.72 -38.91 9.61
CA ILE A 630 2.23 -38.58 8.27
C ILE A 630 1.11 -37.95 7.47
N THR A 631 1.33 -36.72 7.01
CA THR A 631 0.40 -35.96 6.16
C THR A 631 1.09 -35.55 4.87
N ASP A 632 0.31 -35.28 3.82
CA ASP A 632 0.76 -34.72 2.56
C ASP A 632 0.01 -33.41 2.27
N VAL A 633 0.74 -32.35 1.94
CA VAL A 633 0.21 -31.01 1.74
C VAL A 633 0.64 -30.47 0.37
N PRO A 634 -0.29 -29.91 -0.42
CA PRO A 634 0.07 -29.25 -1.68
C PRO A 634 0.79 -27.93 -1.39
N THR A 635 1.80 -27.61 -2.19
CA THR A 635 2.49 -26.34 -2.13
C THR A 635 2.12 -25.51 -3.34
N GLU A 636 1.43 -24.39 -3.12
CA GLU A 636 0.90 -23.51 -4.16
C GLU A 636 1.70 -22.22 -4.32
N THR A 637 2.58 -21.88 -3.35
CA THR A 637 3.37 -20.65 -3.35
C THR A 637 4.65 -20.79 -4.17
N ASN A 638 5.10 -19.68 -4.77
CA ASN A 638 6.38 -19.62 -5.45
C ASN A 638 7.53 -20.00 -4.49
N LYS A 639 8.36 -20.96 -4.89
CA LYS A 639 9.46 -21.56 -4.11
C LYS A 639 10.46 -20.48 -3.64
N GLU A 640 10.96 -19.65 -4.55
CA GLU A 640 11.91 -18.59 -4.22
C GLU A 640 11.34 -17.59 -3.18
N ALA A 641 10.11 -17.13 -3.40
CA ALA A 641 9.46 -16.18 -2.49
C ALA A 641 9.29 -16.76 -1.09
N ARG A 642 8.94 -18.06 -0.97
CA ARG A 642 8.81 -18.75 0.30
C ARG A 642 10.14 -18.88 1.02
N ILE A 643 11.21 -19.28 0.32
CA ILE A 643 12.55 -19.40 0.90
C ILE A 643 12.99 -18.05 1.49
N TYR A 644 12.78 -16.95 0.77
CA TYR A 644 13.09 -15.60 1.27
C TYR A 644 12.24 -15.20 2.46
N GLN A 645 10.95 -15.42 2.39
CA GLN A 645 9.99 -15.03 3.43
C GLN A 645 10.34 -15.68 4.79
N TYR A 646 10.75 -16.94 4.78
CA TYR A 646 11.04 -17.68 6.01
C TYR A 646 12.52 -17.78 6.37
N SER A 647 13.41 -17.18 5.58
CA SER A 647 14.87 -17.26 5.83
C SER A 647 15.28 -16.74 7.20
N ASN A 648 14.71 -15.61 7.63
CA ASN A 648 15.01 -15.03 8.93
C ASN A 648 14.50 -15.91 10.08
N TRP A 649 13.32 -16.49 9.96
CA TRP A 649 12.78 -17.43 10.94
C TRP A 649 13.72 -18.67 11.07
N ILE A 650 14.19 -19.20 9.94
CA ILE A 650 15.13 -20.34 9.94
C ILE A 650 16.42 -19.97 10.66
N LEU A 651 17.01 -18.80 10.38
CA LEU A 651 18.24 -18.34 11.04
C LEU A 651 18.05 -18.09 12.54
N GLN A 652 16.86 -17.72 12.98
CA GLN A 652 16.55 -17.43 14.40
C GLN A 652 16.19 -18.69 15.20
N HIS A 653 15.45 -19.62 14.61
CA HIS A 653 14.84 -20.74 15.35
C HIS A 653 15.42 -22.12 15.01
N ALA A 654 16.00 -22.33 13.82
CA ALA A 654 16.62 -23.61 13.49
C ALA A 654 18.08 -23.68 14.00
N ILE A 655 18.40 -24.73 14.74
CA ILE A 655 19.73 -24.97 15.31
C ILE A 655 20.29 -26.26 14.75
N PHE A 656 21.46 -26.18 14.15
CA PHE A 656 22.09 -27.26 13.43
C PHE A 656 23.26 -27.88 14.25
N LYS A 657 23.63 -29.11 13.92
CA LYS A 657 24.80 -29.74 14.51
C LYS A 657 26.08 -28.91 14.28
N ASP A 658 26.95 -28.85 15.27
CA ASP A 658 28.30 -28.34 15.06
C ASP A 658 29.03 -29.17 14.01
N LYS A 659 29.96 -28.58 13.29
CA LYS A 659 30.74 -29.25 12.23
C LYS A 659 31.52 -30.49 12.70
N SER A 660 31.84 -30.54 13.97
CA SER A 660 32.54 -31.69 14.57
C SER A 660 31.66 -32.94 14.71
N LEU A 661 30.31 -32.78 14.57
CA LEU A 661 29.33 -33.85 14.77
C LEU A 661 28.85 -34.52 13.47
N TYR A 662 29.41 -34.14 12.32
CA TYR A 662 29.08 -34.74 11.02
C TYR A 662 30.26 -34.61 10.05
N THR A 663 30.25 -35.40 8.97
CA THR A 663 31.25 -35.31 7.90
C THR A 663 30.65 -34.68 6.64
N PRO A 664 31.45 -34.03 5.77
CA PRO A 664 30.96 -33.43 4.54
C PRO A 664 30.29 -34.41 3.54
N LYS A 665 30.54 -35.72 3.69
CA LYS A 665 30.07 -36.75 2.76
C LYS A 665 28.82 -37.49 3.27
N ASP A 666 28.44 -37.32 4.53
CA ASP A 666 27.22 -37.93 5.04
C ASP A 666 25.99 -37.11 4.65
N PRO A 667 24.76 -37.67 4.78
CA PRO A 667 23.52 -36.94 4.41
C PRO A 667 23.39 -35.59 5.09
N TYR A 668 23.82 -35.47 6.35
CA TYR A 668 23.74 -34.21 7.10
C TYR A 668 24.73 -33.16 6.56
N GLY A 669 25.96 -33.58 6.24
CA GLY A 669 26.97 -32.70 5.65
C GLY A 669 26.60 -32.23 4.25
N ILE A 670 25.97 -33.09 3.44
CA ILE A 670 25.44 -32.73 2.12
C ILE A 670 24.30 -31.69 2.30
N MET A 671 23.35 -31.95 3.22
CA MET A 671 22.26 -31.02 3.52
C MET A 671 22.81 -29.64 3.93
N MET A 672 23.76 -29.56 4.83
CA MET A 672 24.38 -28.31 5.28
C MET A 672 25.11 -27.57 4.14
N SER A 673 25.81 -28.33 3.29
CA SER A 673 26.48 -27.74 2.12
C SER A 673 25.48 -27.11 1.14
N LEU A 674 24.37 -27.77 0.87
CA LEU A 674 23.33 -27.26 -0.01
C LEU A 674 22.64 -26.03 0.62
N LEU A 675 22.36 -26.06 1.91
CA LEU A 675 21.79 -24.91 2.62
C LEU A 675 22.72 -23.69 2.55
N HIS A 676 23.99 -23.86 2.84
CA HIS A 676 24.98 -22.78 2.86
C HIS A 676 25.39 -22.27 1.47
N SER A 677 25.21 -23.08 0.42
CA SER A 677 25.55 -22.68 -0.95
C SER A 677 24.42 -21.90 -1.62
N TYR A 678 23.22 -21.80 -1.01
CA TYR A 678 22.09 -21.13 -1.61
C TYR A 678 22.32 -19.62 -1.71
N SER A 679 22.38 -19.12 -2.95
CA SER A 679 22.67 -17.73 -3.27
C SER A 679 21.46 -17.02 -3.87
N VAL A 680 21.25 -15.78 -3.46
CA VAL A 680 20.20 -14.91 -3.94
C VAL A 680 20.31 -14.59 -5.44
N SER A 681 21.53 -14.59 -5.98
CA SER A 681 21.81 -14.12 -7.34
C SER A 681 21.91 -15.25 -8.38
N SER A 682 21.84 -16.52 -7.98
CA SER A 682 22.07 -17.66 -8.89
C SER A 682 20.76 -18.19 -9.49
N ALA A 683 20.63 -18.08 -10.82
CA ALA A 683 19.45 -18.52 -11.57
C ALA A 683 19.31 -20.06 -11.72
N LYS A 684 20.36 -20.83 -11.42
CA LYS A 684 20.37 -22.30 -11.50
C LYS A 684 21.14 -22.86 -10.33
N GLN A 685 20.44 -23.18 -9.27
CA GLN A 685 21.03 -23.78 -8.05
C GLN A 685 20.09 -24.88 -7.51
N ILE A 686 20.62 -25.74 -6.66
CA ILE A 686 19.83 -26.74 -5.94
C ILE A 686 19.18 -25.99 -4.76
N ASP A 687 17.87 -25.99 -4.70
CA ASP A 687 17.09 -25.24 -3.72
C ASP A 687 16.23 -26.15 -2.81
N ASP A 688 16.33 -27.50 -2.97
CA ASP A 688 15.48 -28.45 -2.25
C ASP A 688 15.66 -28.36 -0.72
N VAL A 689 16.89 -28.14 -0.23
CA VAL A 689 17.13 -27.99 1.20
C VAL A 689 16.57 -26.69 1.77
N PRO A 690 16.90 -25.49 1.24
CA PRO A 690 16.26 -24.25 1.65
C PRO A 690 14.74 -24.27 1.57
N ASP A 691 14.21 -24.91 0.53
CA ASP A 691 12.78 -25.05 0.34
C ASP A 691 12.12 -25.93 1.38
N CYS A 692 12.70 -27.09 1.68
CA CYS A 692 12.22 -27.98 2.73
C CYS A 692 12.17 -27.27 4.11
N PHE A 693 13.21 -26.51 4.47
CA PHE A 693 13.22 -25.72 5.70
C PHE A 693 12.22 -24.56 5.66
N SER A 694 11.97 -23.96 4.50
CA SER A 694 10.96 -22.90 4.37
C SER A 694 9.54 -23.44 4.53
N ASN A 695 9.24 -24.62 4.01
CA ASN A 695 7.98 -25.34 4.23
C ASN A 695 7.79 -25.67 5.71
N PHE A 696 8.84 -26.15 6.38
CA PHE A 696 8.81 -26.40 7.82
C PHE A 696 8.53 -25.12 8.61
N ALA A 697 9.24 -24.03 8.32
CA ALA A 697 9.03 -22.74 8.97
C ALA A 697 7.60 -22.21 8.77
N LYS A 698 7.08 -22.27 7.54
CA LYS A 698 5.69 -21.95 7.21
C LYS A 698 4.73 -22.74 8.07
N ARG A 699 4.85 -24.06 8.07
CA ARG A 699 4.01 -24.98 8.87
C ARG A 699 4.00 -24.62 10.35
N ILE A 700 5.15 -24.36 10.95
CA ILE A 700 5.26 -24.03 12.36
C ILE A 700 4.62 -22.68 12.67
N VAL A 701 4.92 -21.65 11.88
CA VAL A 701 4.34 -20.32 12.03
C VAL A 701 2.82 -20.38 11.92
N GLU A 702 2.29 -21.13 10.96
CA GLU A 702 0.84 -21.32 10.78
C GLU A 702 0.21 -22.13 11.92
N LYS A 703 0.88 -23.20 12.39
CA LYS A 703 0.39 -24.04 13.51
C LYS A 703 0.30 -23.26 14.83
N TYR A 704 1.28 -22.43 15.15
CA TYR A 704 1.25 -21.57 16.33
C TYR A 704 0.15 -20.52 16.25
N ARG A 705 -0.14 -20.02 15.07
CA ARG A 705 -1.27 -19.12 14.81
C ARG A 705 -2.61 -19.74 15.19
N VAL A 706 -2.79 -21.04 15.02
CA VAL A 706 -4.00 -21.79 15.35
C VAL A 706 -4.11 -22.12 16.84
N MET A 707 -2.99 -22.41 17.53
CA MET A 707 -3.00 -22.81 18.94
C MET A 707 -3.27 -21.64 19.91
N THR A 708 -2.86 -20.43 19.60
CA THR A 708 -3.12 -19.24 20.42
C THR A 708 -4.61 -18.91 20.56
N VAL A 709 -5.48 -19.51 19.75
CA VAL A 709 -6.94 -19.31 19.75
C VAL A 709 -7.67 -20.32 20.68
N LYS A 710 -7.01 -21.37 21.17
CA LYS A 710 -7.67 -22.46 21.92
C LYS A 710 -7.66 -22.34 23.45
N VAL A 711 -7.04 -21.31 24.02
CA VAL A 711 -7.12 -21.06 25.46
C VAL A 711 -8.25 -20.07 25.74
N ILE A 712 -9.50 -20.48 25.57
CA ILE A 712 -10.63 -19.81 26.18
C ILE A 712 -10.95 -20.61 27.45
N HIS A 713 -10.72 -20.01 28.61
CA HIS A 713 -11.23 -20.48 29.88
C HIS A 713 -12.74 -20.72 29.76
N ASN A 714 -13.17 -21.91 30.11
CA ASN A 714 -14.57 -22.22 30.37
C ASN A 714 -14.97 -21.42 31.62
N PRO A 715 -15.88 -20.44 31.57
CA PRO A 715 -16.27 -19.66 32.74
C PRO A 715 -17.22 -20.42 33.71
N PHE A 716 -17.45 -21.73 33.46
CA PHE A 716 -18.32 -22.58 34.24
C PHE A 716 -17.66 -23.93 34.58
N GLY A 717 -16.36 -23.92 34.89
CA GLY A 717 -15.66 -25.08 35.41
C GLY A 717 -15.30 -24.92 36.86
#